data_ac7c7ccb2c51899876391913bd57933e
#
_entry.id   ac7c7ccb2c51899876391913bd57933e
#
_cell.length_a   1.000
_cell.length_b   1.000
_cell.length_c   1.000
_cell.angle_alpha   90.00
_cell.angle_beta   90.00
_cell.angle_gamma   90.00
#
_symmetry.space_group_name_H-M   'P 1'
#
loop_
_entity.id
_entity.type
_entity.pdbx_description
1 polymer ?
#
loop_
_entity_poly.entity_id
_entity_poly.type
_entity_poly.pdbx_seq_one_letter_code
_entity_poly.pdbx_strand_id
1 'polypeptide(L)'
;MRTTKQLRATLAGLLLMLLPVATSAQEQVEMTGDLETVVVLGTRPGERVPITKQKIAVKKLQQQTTAWDIPSLLKGTPSLVTTNESGVFGGYTYFTVRGVDPTRVNITVNGVPVNDSESQTVFWANMPDFGSRLKDIVIVRGAGASSFGAGAFGATMDMQSADPSSKAGGSLSTHWGSYGLNRNRVALESGQLSSGWRLGGNLSHIRSNGYVDRSGTEGLAYLAQAMYQGNYYSFRLIHHRGIQKTGIAWNGLEPDQEKDFGRRFNSAGWMNPDEKDASKHQFYDNNDNYDQQHTYAIFRHYPLPNLKYDLTLHYTRGKGFTHEYRTERKLREYGLLPASDKSKGTLIREKYLDNHFFGGIFNIGYSQDHLRLSGGLAANRYIGDHYGLIPYVEDKSIEYTPNQEYYRNHSTRTDASIYLKGELDLSYEVMLYADVMYRHVYAVMNGSTDKWSKHDNKLDQLDYHLPYNFILPKVGIQYRPNYRTSLYLSLATAGKEPNRKAYTESKEYDANGNEVMPRPEYMLDLELGGNWNNGENLSLFANLYGMYYKDQLVQNGKVSDVGEPLLMNVPKSYRAGAELGFTWAITPQLTLSANGTISRNRVVEMTLVEDNYTTKKKEVTPLKGTPLSKSPELLLNHSLTWSPIDRLSLALSGNYVGKQYLDNSGFENRSIPHYYTGQFMANYLQPFRNGQSLSLQLQVLNLYNSSYVTNGWSEGYAEEKGGKLERKAWTGYFPAAPLHFVVGATLTF
;
A
#
# COMPACT_ATOMS: atom_id res chain seq x y z
N MET A 1 20.11 -17.95 -15.03
CA MET A 1 21.54 -17.94 -14.64
C MET A 1 22.49 -17.25 -15.63
N ARG A 2 22.24 -17.19 -16.93
CA ARG A 2 23.12 -16.47 -17.92
C ARG A 2 22.96 -14.95 -17.90
N THR A 3 21.80 -14.41 -17.58
CA THR A 3 21.50 -12.97 -17.55
C THR A 3 22.15 -12.21 -16.39
N THR A 4 22.31 -12.85 -15.23
CA THR A 4 22.92 -12.22 -14.04
C THR A 4 24.44 -12.04 -14.15
N LYS A 5 25.14 -12.87 -14.91
CA LYS A 5 26.58 -12.71 -15.14
C LYS A 5 26.91 -11.56 -16.10
N GLN A 6 26.09 -11.35 -17.12
CA GLN A 6 26.24 -10.21 -18.04
C GLN A 6 25.97 -8.87 -17.37
N LEU A 7 24.98 -8.80 -16.48
CA LEU A 7 24.65 -7.56 -15.74
C LEU A 7 25.78 -7.14 -14.77
N ARG A 8 26.45 -8.11 -14.14
CA ARG A 8 27.61 -7.84 -13.26
C ARG A 8 28.82 -7.28 -14.00
N ALA A 9 29.05 -7.72 -15.23
CA ALA A 9 30.12 -7.19 -16.07
C ALA A 9 29.82 -5.78 -16.59
N THR A 10 28.56 -5.46 -16.87
CA THR A 10 28.12 -4.14 -17.35
C THR A 10 28.19 -3.08 -16.24
N LEU A 11 27.85 -3.45 -15.00
CA LEU A 11 27.97 -2.54 -13.85
C LEU A 11 29.44 -2.21 -13.51
N ALA A 12 30.34 -3.16 -13.61
CA ALA A 12 31.78 -2.93 -13.40
C ALA A 12 32.40 -2.03 -14.50
N GLY A 13 31.90 -2.13 -15.74
CA GLY A 13 32.31 -1.28 -16.86
C GLY A 13 31.85 0.17 -16.78
N LEU A 14 30.66 0.41 -16.22
CA LEU A 14 30.13 1.78 -16.01
C LEU A 14 30.82 2.52 -14.85
N LEU A 15 31.33 1.83 -13.84
CA LEU A 15 32.07 2.44 -12.73
C LEU A 15 33.44 2.98 -13.13
N LEU A 16 34.04 2.48 -14.19
CA LEU A 16 35.37 2.88 -14.63
C LEU A 16 35.41 4.07 -15.59
N MET A 17 34.23 4.57 -16.06
CA MET A 17 34.18 5.70 -16.99
C MET A 17 33.84 7.06 -16.32
N LEU A 18 33.74 7.12 -15.00
CA LEU A 18 33.42 8.36 -14.27
C LEU A 18 34.62 8.90 -13.48
N LEU A 19 35.72 9.22 -14.14
CA LEU A 19 36.75 10.09 -13.56
C LEU A 19 36.44 11.56 -13.87
N PRO A 20 36.56 12.47 -12.90
CA PRO A 20 36.06 13.83 -13.04
C PRO A 20 36.98 14.69 -13.89
N VAL A 21 36.39 15.38 -14.87
CA VAL A 21 37.00 16.58 -15.46
C VAL A 21 36.74 17.72 -14.48
N ALA A 22 37.76 18.11 -13.75
CA ALA A 22 37.70 19.27 -12.88
C ALA A 22 37.73 20.56 -13.74
N THR A 23 36.58 21.24 -13.82
CA THR A 23 36.55 22.66 -14.26
C THR A 23 36.35 23.54 -13.04
N SER A 24 37.32 24.41 -12.79
CA SER A 24 37.25 25.44 -11.76
C SER A 24 36.15 26.46 -12.14
N ALA A 25 35.10 26.57 -11.30
CA ALA A 25 34.11 27.62 -11.36
C ALA A 25 34.38 28.61 -10.23
N GLN A 26 34.50 29.90 -10.60
CA GLN A 26 34.60 31.04 -9.70
C GLN A 26 33.30 31.19 -8.89
N GLU A 27 33.45 31.44 -7.59
CA GLU A 27 32.38 31.85 -6.70
C GLU A 27 31.82 33.23 -7.13
N GLN A 28 30.57 33.21 -7.59
CA GLN A 28 29.70 34.37 -7.47
C GLN A 28 28.71 34.08 -6.33
N VAL A 29 28.80 34.92 -5.29
CA VAL A 29 27.82 34.92 -4.20
C VAL A 29 26.54 35.56 -4.74
N GLU A 30 25.61 34.73 -5.19
CA GLU A 30 24.23 35.15 -5.37
C GLU A 30 23.45 34.75 -4.13
N MET A 31 22.89 35.75 -3.45
CA MET A 31 21.80 35.58 -2.48
C MET A 31 20.55 35.14 -3.24
N THR A 32 20.46 33.86 -3.55
CA THR A 32 19.19 33.24 -3.88
C THR A 32 18.66 32.65 -2.58
N GLY A 33 17.78 33.38 -1.89
CA GLY A 33 16.85 32.76 -0.95
C GLY A 33 16.18 31.63 -1.71
N ASP A 34 16.21 30.40 -1.14
CA ASP A 34 15.37 29.31 -1.61
C ASP A 34 13.93 29.84 -1.59
N LEU A 35 13.43 30.25 -2.75
CA LEU A 35 12.00 30.39 -2.96
C LEU A 35 11.46 29.01 -2.63
N GLU A 36 10.86 28.88 -1.46
CA GLU A 36 10.07 27.69 -1.10
C GLU A 36 9.25 27.37 -2.33
N THR A 37 9.49 26.22 -2.89
CA THR A 37 8.81 25.75 -4.10
C THR A 37 7.33 25.91 -3.81
N VAL A 38 6.69 26.90 -4.43
CA VAL A 38 5.27 27.22 -4.22
C VAL A 38 4.52 25.91 -4.30
N VAL A 39 3.98 25.47 -3.18
CA VAL A 39 3.33 24.17 -3.04
C VAL A 39 2.25 24.12 -4.11
N VAL A 40 2.44 23.26 -5.06
CA VAL A 40 1.56 23.13 -6.20
C VAL A 40 0.19 22.68 -5.72
N LEU A 41 -0.78 23.54 -5.93
CA LEU A 41 -2.17 23.34 -5.51
C LEU A 41 -2.96 22.41 -6.43
N GLY A 42 -2.32 21.66 -7.32
CA GLY A 42 -3.05 20.73 -8.19
C GLY A 42 -3.90 19.74 -7.41
N THR A 43 -3.29 18.96 -6.55
CA THR A 43 -3.97 17.85 -5.85
C THR A 43 -4.05 18.04 -4.34
N ARG A 44 -3.11 18.77 -3.72
CA ARG A 44 -3.06 18.93 -2.26
C ARG A 44 -3.93 20.09 -1.76
N PRO A 45 -4.81 19.82 -0.78
CA PRO A 45 -5.55 20.88 -0.13
C PRO A 45 -4.62 21.78 0.68
N GLY A 46 -4.93 23.06 0.73
CA GLY A 46 -4.22 24.05 1.54
C GLY A 46 -4.12 23.66 3.01
N GLU A 47 -3.20 24.25 3.76
CA GLU A 47 -3.00 23.93 5.17
C GLU A 47 -4.25 24.18 6.03
N ARG A 48 -5.08 25.14 5.64
CA ARG A 48 -6.30 25.56 6.36
C ARG A 48 -7.52 24.70 6.06
N VAL A 49 -7.48 23.77 5.08
CA VAL A 49 -8.62 22.88 4.78
C VAL A 49 -8.93 22.00 6.00
N PRO A 50 -10.20 21.96 6.45
CA PRO A 50 -10.65 21.29 7.68
C PRO A 50 -10.75 19.77 7.49
N ILE A 51 -9.61 19.11 7.39
CA ILE A 51 -9.46 17.65 7.25
C ILE A 51 -8.32 17.15 8.14
N THR A 52 -8.46 15.94 8.64
CA THR A 52 -7.40 15.27 9.42
C THR A 52 -6.25 14.86 8.50
N LYS A 53 -5.20 15.66 8.43
CA LYS A 53 -4.04 15.41 7.57
C LYS A 53 -2.72 15.48 8.33
N GLN A 54 -1.76 14.70 7.87
CA GLN A 54 -0.37 14.71 8.36
C GLN A 54 0.59 14.71 7.17
N LYS A 55 1.45 15.73 7.11
CA LYS A 55 2.56 15.77 6.14
C LYS A 55 3.82 15.24 6.80
N ILE A 56 4.48 14.31 6.17
CA ILE A 56 5.68 13.65 6.66
C ILE A 56 6.80 13.81 5.62
N ALA A 57 7.87 14.53 5.97
CA ALA A 57 9.05 14.61 5.14
C ALA A 57 9.78 13.26 5.13
N VAL A 58 10.03 12.69 3.96
CA VAL A 58 10.66 11.37 3.85
C VAL A 58 12.07 11.36 4.43
N LYS A 59 12.83 12.46 4.30
CA LYS A 59 14.14 12.61 4.95
C LYS A 59 14.06 12.39 6.47
N LYS A 60 12.98 12.85 7.14
CA LYS A 60 12.75 12.63 8.57
C LYS A 60 12.45 11.16 8.87
N LEU A 61 11.66 10.50 8.02
CA LEU A 61 11.39 9.07 8.17
C LEU A 61 12.66 8.23 8.01
N GLN A 62 13.49 8.56 7.03
CA GLN A 62 14.77 7.87 6.79
C GLN A 62 15.78 8.02 7.94
N GLN A 63 15.60 9.00 8.80
CA GLN A 63 16.36 9.13 10.07
C GLN A 63 15.83 8.21 11.18
N GLN A 64 14.65 7.63 11.01
CA GLN A 64 14.00 6.78 12.01
C GLN A 64 13.89 5.31 11.57
N THR A 65 14.08 5.02 10.30
CA THR A 65 14.03 3.66 9.75
C THR A 65 14.84 3.55 8.45
N THR A 66 15.43 2.38 8.25
CA THR A 66 16.11 1.99 7.00
C THR A 66 15.16 1.30 6.02
N ALA A 67 13.86 1.18 6.35
CA ALA A 67 12.86 0.56 5.48
C ALA A 67 12.83 1.22 4.11
N TRP A 68 12.58 0.45 3.08
CA TRP A 68 12.49 0.92 1.69
C TRP A 68 11.08 0.81 1.11
N ASP A 69 10.25 -0.07 1.65
CA ASP A 69 8.84 -0.14 1.30
C ASP A 69 8.03 0.90 2.08
N ILE A 70 7.03 1.45 1.43
CA ILE A 70 6.25 2.56 1.98
C ILE A 70 5.49 2.17 3.25
N PRO A 71 4.82 1.02 3.34
CA PRO A 71 4.14 0.62 4.57
C PRO A 71 5.07 0.61 5.78
N SER A 72 6.25 0.03 5.66
CA SER A 72 7.23 -0.03 6.77
C SER A 72 7.80 1.33 7.15
N LEU A 73 7.94 2.27 6.18
CA LEU A 73 8.31 3.67 6.46
C LEU A 73 7.28 4.39 7.35
N LEU A 74 6.00 4.02 7.24
CA LEU A 74 4.89 4.69 7.93
C LEU A 74 4.60 4.13 9.32
N LYS A 75 5.32 3.12 9.77
CA LYS A 75 5.18 2.55 11.12
C LYS A 75 5.32 3.65 12.18
N GLY A 76 4.37 3.71 13.12
CA GLY A 76 4.31 4.78 14.14
C GLY A 76 3.45 5.99 13.77
N THR A 77 2.88 6.03 12.55
CA THR A 77 1.86 7.02 12.19
C THR A 77 0.56 6.75 12.96
N PRO A 78 -0.16 7.79 13.44
CA PRO A 78 -1.42 7.61 14.15
C PRO A 78 -2.44 6.78 13.37
N SER A 79 -3.13 5.86 14.04
CA SER A 79 -4.17 4.98 13.49
C SER A 79 -3.74 4.06 12.37
N LEU A 80 -2.42 3.88 12.15
CA LEU A 80 -1.87 3.08 11.07
C LEU A 80 -1.25 1.78 11.60
N VAL A 81 -1.63 0.65 11.00
CA VAL A 81 -1.03 -0.68 11.26
C VAL A 81 -0.41 -1.20 9.98
N THR A 82 0.82 -1.67 10.06
CA THR A 82 1.55 -2.27 8.94
C THR A 82 1.64 -3.77 9.09
N THR A 83 1.57 -4.50 7.98
CA THR A 83 1.67 -5.96 7.95
C THR A 83 2.68 -6.40 6.88
N ASN A 84 3.30 -7.56 7.08
CA ASN A 84 4.27 -8.12 6.15
C ASN A 84 4.17 -9.65 6.16
N GLU A 85 4.06 -10.27 4.99
CA GLU A 85 3.89 -11.72 4.85
C GLU A 85 5.20 -12.50 4.92
N SER A 86 6.32 -11.89 4.53
CA SER A 86 7.66 -12.51 4.64
C SER A 86 8.24 -12.44 6.06
N GLY A 87 7.54 -11.75 6.97
CA GLY A 87 7.92 -11.57 8.38
C GLY A 87 9.01 -10.54 8.62
N VAL A 88 9.65 -10.00 7.59
CA VAL A 88 10.73 -9.02 7.69
C VAL A 88 10.76 -8.11 6.45
N PHE A 89 11.89 -7.86 5.86
CA PHE A 89 12.08 -6.93 4.74
C PHE A 89 11.62 -7.50 3.41
N GLY A 90 10.89 -6.68 2.61
CA GLY A 90 10.44 -7.01 1.26
C GLY A 90 9.22 -7.94 1.24
N GLY A 91 8.89 -8.43 0.05
CA GLY A 91 7.68 -9.21 -0.19
C GLY A 91 6.40 -8.39 -0.10
N TYR A 92 5.30 -9.05 0.20
CA TYR A 92 3.99 -8.41 0.30
C TYR A 92 3.83 -7.69 1.62
N THR A 93 3.75 -6.37 1.55
CA THR A 93 3.52 -5.47 2.69
C THR A 93 2.25 -4.67 2.46
N TYR A 94 1.49 -4.43 3.53
CA TYR A 94 0.26 -3.66 3.48
C TYR A 94 0.17 -2.75 4.70
N PHE A 95 -0.78 -1.81 4.67
CA PHE A 95 -1.15 -1.04 5.84
C PHE A 95 -2.66 -0.77 5.86
N THR A 96 -3.17 -0.56 7.05
CA THR A 96 -4.54 -0.09 7.30
C THR A 96 -4.50 1.24 8.02
N VAL A 97 -5.52 2.08 7.82
CA VAL A 97 -5.69 3.36 8.52
C VAL A 97 -7.05 3.36 9.19
N ARG A 98 -7.13 3.56 10.52
CA ARG A 98 -8.39 3.43 11.29
C ARG A 98 -9.09 2.07 11.08
N GLY A 99 -8.32 1.00 10.82
CA GLY A 99 -8.84 -0.32 10.48
C GLY A 99 -9.51 -0.42 9.11
N VAL A 100 -9.41 0.60 8.27
CA VAL A 100 -9.87 0.57 6.87
C VAL A 100 -8.85 -0.23 6.06
N ASP A 101 -9.31 -1.22 5.30
CA ASP A 101 -8.44 -2.10 4.52
C ASP A 101 -7.81 -1.39 3.31
N PRO A 102 -6.73 -1.94 2.73
CA PRO A 102 -5.98 -1.31 1.65
C PRO A 102 -6.81 -0.97 0.41
N THR A 103 -7.88 -1.71 0.12
CA THR A 103 -8.74 -1.45 -1.06
C THR A 103 -9.51 -0.13 -0.94
N ARG A 104 -9.64 0.41 0.27
CA ARG A 104 -10.35 1.66 0.59
C ARG A 104 -9.40 2.83 0.89
N VAL A 105 -8.10 2.63 0.71
CA VAL A 105 -7.10 3.67 0.83
C VAL A 105 -6.72 4.15 -0.57
N ASN A 106 -7.04 5.41 -0.87
CA ASN A 106 -6.62 6.04 -2.10
C ASN A 106 -5.13 6.38 -2.03
N ILE A 107 -4.34 5.94 -3.00
CA ILE A 107 -2.89 6.15 -3.05
C ILE A 107 -2.52 6.83 -4.35
N THR A 108 -1.84 7.99 -4.24
CA THR A 108 -1.42 8.76 -5.40
C THR A 108 0.08 9.07 -5.37
N VAL A 109 0.68 9.18 -6.53
CA VAL A 109 2.05 9.68 -6.75
C VAL A 109 1.97 10.91 -7.65
N ASN A 110 2.38 12.07 -7.13
CA ASN A 110 2.26 13.34 -7.84
C ASN A 110 0.82 13.62 -8.35
N GLY A 111 -0.19 13.17 -7.59
CA GLY A 111 -1.61 13.26 -7.92
C GLY A 111 -2.15 12.16 -8.84
N VAL A 112 -1.30 11.31 -9.40
CA VAL A 112 -1.72 10.17 -10.25
C VAL A 112 -2.09 8.99 -9.37
N PRO A 113 -3.29 8.38 -9.52
CA PRO A 113 -3.66 7.16 -8.81
C PRO A 113 -2.72 6.00 -9.15
N VAL A 114 -2.27 5.27 -8.13
CA VAL A 114 -1.42 4.08 -8.30
C VAL A 114 -2.05 2.81 -7.76
N ASN A 115 -3.25 2.89 -7.20
CA ASN A 115 -4.04 1.70 -6.92
C ASN A 115 -4.32 0.95 -8.23
N ASP A 116 -4.12 -0.35 -8.22
CA ASP A 116 -4.55 -1.19 -9.35
C ASP A 116 -6.07 -1.02 -9.58
N SER A 117 -6.47 -0.91 -10.82
CA SER A 117 -7.85 -0.54 -11.17
C SER A 117 -8.87 -1.63 -10.88
N GLU A 118 -8.47 -2.88 -10.76
CA GLU A 118 -9.34 -4.02 -10.52
C GLU A 118 -9.34 -4.46 -9.04
N SER A 119 -8.18 -4.70 -8.46
CA SER A 119 -8.05 -5.08 -7.05
C SER A 119 -8.26 -3.89 -6.10
N GLN A 120 -8.08 -2.66 -6.61
CA GLN A 120 -8.19 -1.39 -5.87
C GLN A 120 -7.17 -1.25 -4.72
N THR A 121 -6.08 -2.02 -4.75
CA THR A 121 -4.98 -1.93 -3.78
C THR A 121 -3.67 -1.58 -4.48
N VAL A 122 -2.62 -1.33 -3.71
CA VAL A 122 -1.25 -1.17 -4.21
C VAL A 122 -0.42 -2.35 -3.75
N PHE A 123 0.22 -3.04 -4.68
CA PHE A 123 1.21 -4.07 -4.40
C PHE A 123 2.60 -3.41 -4.29
N TRP A 124 3.02 -3.12 -3.05
CA TRP A 124 4.28 -2.40 -2.80
C TRP A 124 5.51 -3.16 -3.25
N ALA A 125 5.43 -4.49 -3.33
CA ALA A 125 6.46 -5.34 -3.91
C ALA A 125 6.81 -4.92 -5.34
N ASN A 126 5.83 -4.45 -6.13
CA ASN A 126 6.00 -4.02 -7.52
C ASN A 126 6.71 -2.66 -7.65
N MET A 127 6.93 -1.95 -6.53
CA MET A 127 7.56 -0.63 -6.46
C MET A 127 8.80 -0.67 -5.55
N PRO A 128 9.80 -1.52 -5.83
CA PRO A 128 10.98 -1.68 -4.98
C PRO A 128 11.75 -0.34 -4.86
N ASP A 129 12.19 -0.02 -3.64
CA ASP A 129 12.93 1.21 -3.29
C ASP A 129 12.23 2.54 -3.64
N PHE A 130 10.92 2.54 -3.86
CA PHE A 130 10.21 3.75 -4.27
C PHE A 130 10.27 4.85 -3.20
N GLY A 131 10.25 4.48 -1.90
CA GLY A 131 10.35 5.41 -0.78
C GLY A 131 11.61 6.30 -0.81
N SER A 132 12.72 5.83 -1.38
CA SER A 132 13.96 6.60 -1.47
C SER A 132 13.90 7.80 -2.44
N ARG A 133 12.84 7.88 -3.25
CA ARG A 133 12.65 8.85 -4.33
C ARG A 133 11.63 9.94 -3.98
N LEU A 134 11.04 9.81 -2.80
CA LEU A 134 9.98 10.71 -2.34
C LEU A 134 10.58 11.91 -1.59
N LYS A 135 9.96 13.07 -1.78
CA LYS A 135 10.18 14.28 -0.99
C LYS A 135 9.38 14.22 0.31
N ASP A 136 8.09 13.95 0.17
CA ASP A 136 7.16 13.87 1.29
C ASP A 136 5.95 12.97 0.99
N ILE A 137 5.25 12.62 2.06
CA ILE A 137 4.00 11.87 2.05
C ILE A 137 2.98 12.67 2.85
N VAL A 138 1.78 12.84 2.29
CA VAL A 138 0.62 13.37 3.02
C VAL A 138 -0.37 12.23 3.24
N ILE A 139 -0.68 11.97 4.51
CA ILE A 139 -1.71 11.02 4.90
C ILE A 139 -2.93 11.80 5.36
N VAL A 140 -4.07 11.56 4.73
CA VAL A 140 -5.37 12.05 5.13
C VAL A 140 -6.18 10.88 5.65
N ARG A 141 -6.72 11.02 6.83
CA ARG A 141 -7.60 10.01 7.45
C ARG A 141 -9.05 10.43 7.25
N GLY A 142 -9.92 9.49 6.90
CA GLY A 142 -11.30 9.77 6.49
C GLY A 142 -11.47 10.04 5.00
N ALA A 143 -12.58 10.65 4.62
CA ALA A 143 -12.98 10.84 3.21
C ALA A 143 -12.06 11.77 2.39
N GLY A 144 -11.27 12.60 3.05
CA GLY A 144 -10.35 13.52 2.38
C GLY A 144 -11.00 14.57 1.47
N ALA A 145 -10.19 15.37 0.77
CA ALA A 145 -10.64 16.34 -0.22
C ALA A 145 -10.74 15.71 -1.61
N SER A 146 -11.67 16.19 -2.44
CA SER A 146 -11.88 15.69 -3.81
C SER A 146 -10.69 15.91 -4.73
N SER A 147 -9.86 16.91 -4.43
CA SER A 147 -8.62 17.17 -5.17
C SER A 147 -7.57 16.05 -5.10
N PHE A 148 -7.69 15.10 -4.17
CA PHE A 148 -6.85 13.89 -4.15
C PHE A 148 -7.30 12.81 -5.14
N GLY A 149 -8.35 13.07 -5.90
CA GLY A 149 -8.90 12.15 -6.87
C GLY A 149 -10.07 11.31 -6.36
N ALA A 150 -10.62 10.57 -7.29
CA ALA A 150 -11.89 9.85 -7.14
C ALA A 150 -11.84 8.66 -6.17
N GLY A 151 -10.66 8.16 -5.84
CA GLY A 151 -10.47 7.02 -4.92
C GLY A 151 -10.54 7.37 -3.42
N ALA A 152 -10.65 8.66 -3.05
CA ALA A 152 -10.69 9.09 -1.65
C ALA A 152 -11.94 8.56 -0.95
N PHE A 153 -11.80 7.47 -0.19
CA PHE A 153 -12.89 6.81 0.52
C PHE A 153 -12.62 6.75 2.04
N GLY A 154 -11.83 5.81 2.54
CA GLY A 154 -11.57 5.67 3.98
C GLY A 154 -10.29 6.35 4.47
N ALA A 155 -9.33 6.52 3.58
CA ALA A 155 -8.10 7.29 3.78
C ALA A 155 -7.48 7.66 2.44
N THR A 156 -6.55 8.62 2.44
CA THR A 156 -5.73 8.96 1.26
C THR A 156 -4.27 9.07 1.67
N MET A 157 -3.39 8.52 0.85
CA MET A 157 -1.95 8.74 0.91
C MET A 157 -1.47 9.36 -0.40
N ASP A 158 -1.04 10.61 -0.36
CA ASP A 158 -0.45 11.29 -1.50
C ASP A 158 1.06 11.43 -1.32
N MET A 159 1.80 10.88 -2.26
CA MET A 159 3.26 10.86 -2.29
C MET A 159 3.78 11.83 -3.34
N GLN A 160 4.74 12.63 -2.97
CA GLN A 160 5.44 13.52 -3.90
C GLN A 160 6.86 13.06 -4.14
N SER A 161 7.21 12.82 -5.40
CA SER A 161 8.59 12.52 -5.78
C SER A 161 9.48 13.77 -5.67
N ALA A 162 10.74 13.58 -5.27
CA ALA A 162 11.71 14.67 -5.21
C ALA A 162 12.00 15.21 -6.61
N ASP A 163 12.10 16.53 -6.73
CA ASP A 163 12.56 17.19 -7.95
C ASP A 163 14.06 16.92 -8.18
N PRO A 164 14.55 16.96 -9.44
CA PRO A 164 15.98 16.92 -9.71
C PRO A 164 16.70 18.09 -9.01
N SER A 165 17.83 17.81 -8.39
CA SER A 165 18.63 18.80 -7.66
C SER A 165 19.08 19.95 -8.57
N SER A 166 19.12 21.17 -8.03
CA SER A 166 19.76 22.32 -8.69
C SER A 166 21.28 22.28 -8.65
N LYS A 167 21.86 21.46 -7.75
CA LYS A 167 23.30 21.25 -7.65
C LYS A 167 23.66 19.90 -8.26
N ALA A 168 24.73 19.86 -9.06
CA ALA A 168 25.28 18.61 -9.56
C ALA A 168 25.85 17.78 -8.42
N GLY A 169 25.68 16.46 -8.50
CA GLY A 169 26.15 15.57 -7.47
C GLY A 169 25.54 14.18 -7.57
N GLY A 170 25.74 13.40 -6.52
CA GLY A 170 25.19 12.06 -6.47
C GLY A 170 25.28 11.42 -5.10
N SER A 171 24.80 10.19 -5.00
CA SER A 171 24.99 9.37 -3.81
C SER A 171 25.14 7.89 -4.13
N LEU A 172 25.96 7.21 -3.33
CA LEU A 172 26.10 5.77 -3.29
C LEU A 172 25.62 5.29 -1.93
N SER A 173 24.66 4.35 -1.92
CA SER A 173 24.05 3.85 -0.70
C SER A 173 24.08 2.34 -0.67
N THR A 174 24.50 1.75 0.44
CA THR A 174 24.48 0.31 0.65
C THR A 174 23.96 -0.02 2.03
N HIS A 175 23.12 -1.06 2.13
CA HIS A 175 22.58 -1.55 3.41
C HIS A 175 22.68 -3.08 3.42
N TRP A 176 23.06 -3.61 4.58
CA TRP A 176 23.09 -5.05 4.87
C TRP A 176 22.36 -5.33 6.16
N GLY A 177 21.74 -6.48 6.26
CA GLY A 177 21.05 -6.85 7.47
C GLY A 177 20.77 -8.33 7.60
N SER A 178 20.07 -8.67 8.66
CA SER A 178 19.60 -10.03 8.92
C SER A 178 18.78 -10.56 7.74
N TYR A 179 18.68 -11.87 7.64
CA TYR A 179 17.93 -12.57 6.58
C TYR A 179 18.42 -12.26 5.15
N GLY A 180 19.74 -12.06 5.00
CA GLY A 180 20.35 -11.84 3.69
C GLY A 180 19.97 -10.52 3.03
N LEU A 181 19.48 -9.55 3.82
CA LEU A 181 19.18 -8.22 3.30
C LEU A 181 20.44 -7.61 2.67
N ASN A 182 20.30 -7.20 1.42
CA ASN A 182 21.29 -6.39 0.69
C ASN A 182 20.55 -5.41 -0.20
N ARG A 183 20.80 -4.10 0.00
CA ARG A 183 20.23 -3.02 -0.81
C ARG A 183 21.34 -2.09 -1.25
N ASN A 184 21.46 -1.89 -2.56
CA ASN A 184 22.44 -0.98 -3.15
C ASN A 184 21.72 0.04 -4.02
N ARG A 185 22.13 1.29 -3.95
CA ARG A 185 21.55 2.38 -4.75
C ARG A 185 22.64 3.34 -5.21
N VAL A 186 22.52 3.76 -6.46
CA VAL A 186 23.26 4.89 -7.05
C VAL A 186 22.26 5.94 -7.46
N ALA A 187 22.49 7.21 -7.11
CA ALA A 187 21.70 8.35 -7.59
C ALA A 187 22.63 9.41 -8.13
N LEU A 188 22.24 10.05 -9.25
CA LEU A 188 23.01 11.09 -9.94
C LEU A 188 22.10 12.25 -10.32
N GLU A 189 22.62 13.46 -10.20
CA GLU A 189 21.93 14.71 -10.50
C GLU A 189 22.83 15.61 -11.34
N SER A 190 22.29 16.17 -12.43
CA SER A 190 23.06 17.05 -13.32
C SER A 190 23.33 18.44 -12.75
N GLY A 191 22.56 18.83 -11.74
CA GLY A 191 22.42 20.25 -11.39
C GLY A 191 21.65 21.04 -12.45
N GLN A 192 21.61 22.36 -12.29
CA GLN A 192 21.00 23.27 -13.24
C GLN A 192 21.91 23.42 -14.46
N LEU A 193 21.43 22.97 -15.63
CA LEU A 193 22.13 23.15 -16.91
C LEU A 193 21.90 24.53 -17.46
N SER A 194 22.82 25.03 -18.29
CA SER A 194 22.71 26.32 -18.96
C SER A 194 21.45 26.44 -19.83
N SER A 195 20.93 25.32 -20.32
CA SER A 195 19.68 25.24 -21.08
C SER A 195 18.40 25.36 -20.24
N GLY A 196 18.50 25.53 -18.90
CA GLY A 196 17.35 25.57 -17.99
C GLY A 196 16.82 24.23 -17.51
N TRP A 197 17.40 23.13 -17.99
CA TRP A 197 17.02 21.78 -17.60
C TRP A 197 17.78 21.31 -16.37
N ARG A 198 17.13 20.42 -15.62
CA ARG A 198 17.72 19.58 -14.56
C ARG A 198 17.39 18.13 -14.84
N LEU A 199 18.39 17.27 -14.76
CA LEU A 199 18.26 15.84 -14.97
C LEU A 199 18.60 15.11 -13.67
N GLY A 200 17.85 14.07 -13.35
CA GLY A 200 18.12 13.23 -12.18
C GLY A 200 17.77 11.78 -12.46
N GLY A 201 18.50 10.89 -11.84
CA GLY A 201 18.25 9.47 -11.97
C GLY A 201 18.77 8.66 -10.81
N ASN A 202 18.20 7.48 -10.59
CA ASN A 202 18.73 6.50 -9.66
C ASN A 202 18.48 5.08 -10.15
N LEU A 203 19.34 4.16 -9.69
CA LEU A 203 19.27 2.74 -9.89
C LEU A 203 19.41 2.07 -8.53
N SER A 204 18.53 1.11 -8.22
CA SER A 204 18.52 0.37 -6.96
C SER A 204 18.41 -1.13 -7.23
N HIS A 205 19.16 -1.93 -6.48
CA HIS A 205 19.01 -3.38 -6.40
C HIS A 205 18.77 -3.77 -4.95
N ILE A 206 17.76 -4.61 -4.71
CA ILE A 206 17.36 -5.07 -3.38
C ILE A 206 17.25 -6.58 -3.41
N ARG A 207 17.72 -7.21 -2.34
CA ARG A 207 17.54 -8.64 -2.09
C ARG A 207 17.33 -8.89 -0.62
N SER A 208 16.39 -9.80 -0.28
CA SER A 208 16.18 -10.34 1.06
C SER A 208 15.73 -11.79 0.94
N ASN A 209 16.15 -12.66 1.86
CA ASN A 209 15.67 -14.04 1.90
C ASN A 209 14.30 -14.19 2.61
N GLY A 210 13.83 -13.12 3.30
CA GLY A 210 12.67 -13.22 4.18
C GLY A 210 12.95 -13.97 5.49
N TYR A 211 12.09 -13.80 6.49
CA TYR A 211 12.11 -14.60 7.72
C TYR A 211 11.39 -15.93 7.51
N VAL A 212 10.24 -15.90 6.86
CA VAL A 212 9.49 -17.09 6.46
C VAL A 212 10.27 -17.80 5.35
N ASP A 213 10.37 -19.12 5.40
CA ASP A 213 11.17 -19.90 4.43
C ASP A 213 10.60 -19.72 3.00
N ARG A 214 11.49 -19.56 2.01
CA ARG A 214 11.15 -19.35 0.59
C ARG A 214 10.28 -18.12 0.30
N SER A 215 10.21 -17.12 1.21
CA SER A 215 9.51 -15.85 1.01
C SER A 215 10.42 -14.73 0.53
N GLY A 216 11.61 -15.07 0.05
CA GLY A 216 12.62 -14.10 -0.38
C GLY A 216 12.14 -13.20 -1.51
N THR A 217 12.69 -11.99 -1.57
CA THR A 217 12.43 -11.04 -2.65
C THR A 217 13.72 -10.56 -3.29
N GLU A 218 13.70 -10.36 -4.60
CA GLU A 218 14.76 -9.70 -5.37
C GLU A 218 14.11 -8.66 -6.27
N GLY A 219 14.59 -7.42 -6.21
CA GLY A 219 14.06 -6.30 -6.97
C GLY A 219 15.15 -5.45 -7.62
N LEU A 220 14.89 -5.02 -8.85
CA LEU A 220 15.65 -4.00 -9.56
C LEU A 220 14.71 -2.84 -9.86
N ALA A 221 15.14 -1.63 -9.55
CA ALA A 221 14.34 -0.46 -9.83
C ALA A 221 15.19 0.71 -10.32
N TYR A 222 14.63 1.50 -11.25
CA TYR A 222 15.25 2.75 -11.64
C TYR A 222 14.21 3.87 -11.75
N LEU A 223 14.70 5.10 -11.63
CA LEU A 223 13.96 6.31 -11.96
C LEU A 223 14.87 7.19 -12.82
N ALA A 224 14.29 7.74 -13.89
CA ALA A 224 14.90 8.81 -14.69
C ALA A 224 13.91 9.97 -14.76
N GLN A 225 14.41 11.20 -14.60
CA GLN A 225 13.57 12.39 -14.66
C GLN A 225 14.30 13.56 -15.30
N ALA A 226 13.52 14.41 -15.98
CA ALA A 226 13.94 15.67 -16.52
C ALA A 226 12.96 16.76 -16.09
N MET A 227 13.46 17.93 -15.69
CA MET A 227 12.65 19.05 -15.30
C MET A 227 13.18 20.33 -15.96
N TYR A 228 12.28 21.09 -16.54
CA TYR A 228 12.53 22.46 -16.98
C TYR A 228 11.75 23.42 -16.09
N GLN A 229 12.42 24.46 -15.60
CA GLN A 229 11.82 25.51 -14.81
C GLN A 229 11.97 26.84 -15.52
N GLY A 230 10.88 27.38 -16.05
CA GLY A 230 10.77 28.73 -16.56
C GLY A 230 10.20 29.69 -15.52
N ASN A 231 10.03 30.96 -15.87
CA ASN A 231 9.52 31.99 -14.96
C ASN A 231 8.04 31.80 -14.60
N TYR A 232 7.22 31.36 -15.55
CA TYR A 232 5.76 31.19 -15.38
C TYR A 232 5.27 29.77 -15.61
N TYR A 233 6.14 28.87 -15.99
CA TYR A 233 5.76 27.48 -16.23
C TYR A 233 6.89 26.53 -15.86
N SER A 234 6.51 25.29 -15.56
CA SER A 234 7.45 24.20 -15.43
C SER A 234 6.94 22.96 -16.16
N PHE A 235 7.87 22.19 -16.67
CA PHE A 235 7.60 20.88 -17.26
C PHE A 235 8.47 19.84 -16.59
N ARG A 236 7.89 18.70 -16.25
CA ARG A 236 8.61 17.58 -15.65
C ARG A 236 8.17 16.28 -16.29
N LEU A 237 9.16 15.52 -16.76
CA LEU A 237 8.99 14.16 -17.24
C LEU A 237 9.62 13.20 -16.23
N ILE A 238 8.88 12.17 -15.84
CA ILE A 238 9.34 11.17 -14.89
C ILE A 238 9.03 9.80 -15.48
N HIS A 239 10.02 8.93 -15.48
CA HIS A 239 9.84 7.52 -15.78
C HIS A 239 10.47 6.67 -14.68
N HIS A 240 9.72 5.75 -14.10
CA HIS A 240 10.26 4.78 -13.17
C HIS A 240 9.76 3.36 -13.49
N ARG A 241 10.61 2.39 -13.21
CA ARG A 241 10.32 0.97 -13.41
C ARG A 241 10.81 0.17 -12.22
N GLY A 242 10.00 -0.81 -11.81
CA GLY A 242 10.34 -1.84 -10.84
C GLY A 242 10.16 -3.21 -11.46
N ILE A 243 11.17 -4.05 -11.36
CA ILE A 243 11.12 -5.48 -11.73
C ILE A 243 11.38 -6.25 -10.44
N GLN A 244 10.51 -7.19 -10.11
CA GLN A 244 10.66 -7.96 -8.89
C GLN A 244 10.34 -9.43 -9.11
N LYS A 245 10.99 -10.28 -8.30
CA LYS A 245 10.64 -11.68 -8.05
C LYS A 245 10.47 -11.85 -6.55
N THR A 246 9.33 -12.41 -6.11
CA THR A 246 9.00 -12.61 -4.71
C THR A 246 8.56 -14.06 -4.49
N GLY A 247 9.13 -14.72 -3.47
CA GLY A 247 8.67 -16.02 -3.01
C GLY A 247 7.27 -15.93 -2.41
N ILE A 248 6.45 -16.94 -2.64
CA ILE A 248 5.06 -16.99 -2.18
C ILE A 248 5.00 -17.37 -0.70
N ALA A 249 4.33 -16.54 0.12
CA ALA A 249 4.10 -16.78 1.54
C ALA A 249 2.64 -16.57 1.98
N TRP A 250 1.72 -16.27 1.07
CA TRP A 250 0.32 -15.96 1.40
C TRP A 250 -0.51 -17.14 1.95
N ASN A 251 0.01 -18.38 1.88
CA ASN A 251 -0.63 -19.51 2.54
C ASN A 251 -0.76 -19.31 4.06
N GLY A 252 0.17 -18.52 4.64
CA GLY A 252 0.26 -18.38 6.10
C GLY A 252 0.73 -19.66 6.80
N LEU A 253 0.98 -19.56 8.08
CA LEU A 253 1.43 -20.65 8.94
C LEU A 253 0.26 -21.11 9.81
N GLU A 254 -0.15 -22.36 9.65
CA GLU A 254 -1.18 -22.96 10.48
C GLU A 254 -0.61 -23.38 11.85
N PRO A 255 -1.41 -23.36 12.94
CA PRO A 255 -0.94 -23.72 14.28
C PRO A 255 -0.29 -25.09 14.38
N ASP A 256 -0.83 -26.11 13.70
CA ASP A 256 -0.27 -27.46 13.69
C ASP A 256 1.05 -27.50 12.91
N GLN A 257 1.15 -26.78 11.80
CA GLN A 257 2.40 -26.64 11.06
C GLN A 257 3.48 -25.89 11.88
N GLU A 258 3.11 -24.86 12.67
CA GLU A 258 4.05 -24.18 13.56
C GLU A 258 4.61 -25.15 14.61
N LYS A 259 3.75 -25.98 15.19
CA LYS A 259 4.13 -26.97 16.18
C LYS A 259 5.06 -28.05 15.61
N ASP A 260 4.75 -28.54 14.40
CA ASP A 260 5.45 -29.70 13.81
C ASP A 260 6.74 -29.28 13.08
N PHE A 261 6.76 -28.11 12.43
CA PHE A 261 7.84 -27.68 11.54
C PHE A 261 8.49 -26.35 11.95
N GLY A 262 7.95 -25.68 12.97
CA GLY A 262 8.48 -24.43 13.50
C GLY A 262 7.97 -23.19 12.77
N ARG A 263 8.27 -22.04 13.36
CA ARG A 263 7.70 -20.72 13.07
C ARG A 263 8.04 -20.16 11.69
N ARG A 264 9.06 -20.69 11.04
CA ARG A 264 9.50 -20.24 9.71
C ARG A 264 8.89 -21.05 8.56
N PHE A 265 8.19 -22.13 8.89
CA PHE A 265 7.65 -23.03 7.89
C PHE A 265 6.71 -22.32 6.91
N ASN A 266 6.80 -22.70 5.64
CA ASN A 266 5.96 -22.21 4.55
C ASN A 266 5.51 -23.40 3.70
N SER A 267 4.24 -23.61 3.57
CA SER A 267 3.67 -24.71 2.79
C SER A 267 3.62 -24.46 1.28
N ALA A 268 3.96 -23.26 0.82
CA ALA A 268 3.96 -22.94 -0.62
C ALA A 268 4.99 -23.82 -1.36
N GLY A 269 4.53 -24.48 -2.43
CA GLY A 269 5.38 -25.36 -3.23
C GLY A 269 5.72 -26.71 -2.60
N TRP A 270 5.06 -27.10 -1.51
CA TRP A 270 5.30 -28.41 -0.87
C TRP A 270 4.92 -29.55 -1.81
N MET A 271 5.94 -30.35 -2.22
CA MET A 271 5.79 -31.38 -3.25
C MET A 271 5.32 -32.73 -2.71
N ASN A 272 5.65 -33.03 -1.45
CA ASN A 272 5.36 -34.30 -0.80
C ASN A 272 4.68 -34.11 0.58
N PRO A 273 3.46 -33.54 0.65
CA PRO A 273 2.80 -33.21 1.92
C PRO A 273 2.50 -34.41 2.81
N ASP A 274 2.44 -35.63 2.27
CA ASP A 274 2.21 -36.88 3.02
C ASP A 274 3.51 -37.44 3.70
N GLU A 275 4.70 -36.90 3.35
CA GLU A 275 5.96 -37.31 3.99
C GLU A 275 6.02 -36.76 5.42
N LYS A 276 6.18 -37.67 6.38
CA LYS A 276 6.21 -37.32 7.82
C LYS A 276 7.59 -36.92 8.33
N ASP A 277 8.65 -37.37 7.62
CA ASP A 277 10.02 -36.98 7.95
C ASP A 277 10.36 -35.62 7.38
N ALA A 278 10.41 -34.59 8.24
CA ALA A 278 10.70 -33.23 7.84
C ALA A 278 12.04 -33.08 7.07
N SER A 279 13.00 -33.96 7.31
CA SER A 279 14.30 -33.95 6.60
C SER A 279 14.19 -34.36 5.13
N LYS A 280 13.09 -34.99 4.74
CA LYS A 280 12.79 -35.45 3.37
C LYS A 280 11.79 -34.55 2.64
N HIS A 281 11.30 -33.50 3.27
CA HIS A 281 10.39 -32.58 2.62
C HIS A 281 11.03 -31.94 1.40
N GLN A 282 10.28 -31.92 0.31
CA GLN A 282 10.68 -31.31 -0.96
C GLN A 282 9.78 -30.13 -1.28
N PHE A 283 10.40 -29.05 -1.74
CA PHE A 283 9.68 -27.81 -2.05
C PHE A 283 10.07 -27.29 -3.43
N TYR A 284 9.08 -26.91 -4.19
CA TYR A 284 9.24 -26.18 -5.43
C TYR A 284 9.36 -24.67 -5.16
N ASP A 285 10.15 -23.94 -5.95
CA ASP A 285 10.33 -22.49 -5.83
C ASP A 285 9.12 -21.73 -6.41
N ASN A 286 7.98 -21.79 -5.71
CA ASN A 286 6.81 -21.00 -6.06
C ASN A 286 7.10 -19.51 -5.89
N ASN A 287 6.84 -18.73 -6.93
CA ASN A 287 7.17 -17.31 -6.92
C ASN A 287 6.19 -16.47 -7.75
N ASP A 288 6.20 -15.17 -7.47
CA ASP A 288 5.52 -14.13 -8.20
C ASP A 288 6.54 -13.22 -8.87
N ASN A 289 6.32 -12.92 -10.14
CA ASN A 289 7.18 -12.10 -10.98
C ASN A 289 6.37 -10.94 -11.53
N TYR A 290 6.87 -9.71 -11.35
CA TYR A 290 6.17 -8.53 -11.85
C TYR A 290 7.13 -7.48 -12.38
N ASP A 291 6.75 -6.86 -13.51
CA ASP A 291 7.41 -5.73 -14.14
C ASP A 291 6.42 -4.59 -14.24
N GLN A 292 6.66 -3.51 -13.52
CA GLN A 292 5.78 -2.34 -13.49
C GLN A 292 6.54 -1.07 -13.85
N GLN A 293 5.95 -0.32 -14.80
CA GLN A 293 6.52 0.92 -15.31
C GLN A 293 5.49 2.05 -15.18
N HIS A 294 5.96 3.23 -14.81
CA HIS A 294 5.13 4.44 -14.73
C HIS A 294 5.84 5.59 -15.44
N THR A 295 5.09 6.32 -16.26
CA THR A 295 5.56 7.52 -16.94
C THR A 295 4.60 8.66 -16.63
N TYR A 296 5.12 9.79 -16.17
CA TYR A 296 4.34 10.99 -15.87
C TYR A 296 4.92 12.19 -16.63
N ALA A 297 4.07 12.92 -17.33
CA ALA A 297 4.37 14.22 -17.92
C ALA A 297 3.55 15.29 -17.21
N ILE A 298 4.19 16.16 -16.45
CA ILE A 298 3.55 17.16 -15.60
C ILE A 298 3.90 18.54 -16.13
N PHE A 299 2.89 19.28 -16.55
CA PHE A 299 3.00 20.68 -16.97
C PHE A 299 2.27 21.57 -15.97
N ARG A 300 2.92 22.65 -15.54
CA ARG A 300 2.37 23.65 -14.63
C ARG A 300 2.56 25.03 -15.21
N HIS A 301 1.54 25.87 -15.08
CA HIS A 301 1.59 27.24 -15.58
C HIS A 301 0.95 28.20 -14.59
N TYR A 302 1.58 29.35 -14.43
CA TYR A 302 1.21 30.45 -13.55
C TYR A 302 1.04 31.73 -14.38
N PRO A 303 -0.04 31.84 -15.20
CA PRO A 303 -0.22 32.96 -16.13
C PRO A 303 -0.42 34.29 -15.39
N LEU A 304 -0.97 34.22 -14.18
CA LEU A 304 -1.20 35.39 -13.31
C LEU A 304 -0.83 35.02 -11.86
N PRO A 305 -0.53 36.00 -11.00
CA PRO A 305 -0.20 35.73 -9.59
C PRO A 305 -1.30 34.99 -8.82
N ASN A 306 -2.56 35.15 -9.22
CA ASN A 306 -3.73 34.58 -8.59
C ASN A 306 -4.34 33.41 -9.35
N LEU A 307 -3.80 33.06 -10.53
CA LEU A 307 -4.31 31.96 -11.37
C LEU A 307 -3.21 30.96 -11.68
N LYS A 308 -3.50 29.71 -11.49
CA LYS A 308 -2.60 28.59 -11.81
C LYS A 308 -3.38 27.42 -12.34
N TYR A 309 -2.74 26.63 -13.20
CA TYR A 309 -3.25 25.33 -13.60
C TYR A 309 -2.11 24.34 -13.84
N ASP A 310 -2.44 23.07 -13.71
CA ASP A 310 -1.57 21.95 -14.01
C ASP A 310 -2.29 20.89 -14.84
N LEU A 311 -1.53 20.28 -15.73
CA LEU A 311 -1.93 19.13 -16.52
C LEU A 311 -0.93 18.01 -16.26
N THR A 312 -1.42 16.86 -15.84
CA THR A 312 -0.63 15.64 -15.71
C THR A 312 -1.17 14.58 -16.66
N LEU A 313 -0.32 14.09 -17.55
CA LEU A 313 -0.58 12.92 -18.37
C LEU A 313 0.20 11.75 -17.77
N HIS A 314 -0.42 10.57 -17.73
CA HIS A 314 0.23 9.40 -17.16
C HIS A 314 -0.03 8.13 -17.98
N TYR A 315 0.95 7.24 -17.90
CA TYR A 315 0.86 5.89 -18.45
C TYR A 315 1.56 4.91 -17.52
N THR A 316 0.86 3.84 -17.15
CA THR A 316 1.39 2.72 -16.38
C THR A 316 1.25 1.44 -17.19
N ARG A 317 2.33 0.66 -17.23
CA ARG A 317 2.38 -0.69 -17.81
C ARG A 317 2.68 -1.67 -16.71
N GLY A 318 1.85 -2.69 -16.55
CA GLY A 318 2.10 -3.80 -15.63
C GLY A 318 2.06 -5.12 -16.39
N LYS A 319 3.02 -6.00 -16.13
CA LYS A 319 3.02 -7.37 -16.62
C LYS A 319 3.69 -8.29 -15.63
N GLY A 320 3.00 -9.35 -15.25
CA GLY A 320 3.57 -10.32 -14.34
C GLY A 320 2.82 -11.64 -14.34
N PHE A 321 3.35 -12.58 -13.57
CA PHE A 321 2.73 -13.89 -13.41
C PHE A 321 3.18 -14.54 -12.11
N THR A 322 2.27 -15.32 -11.52
CA THR A 322 2.63 -16.28 -10.47
C THR A 322 3.02 -17.61 -11.11
N HIS A 323 4.08 -18.23 -10.60
CA HIS A 323 4.56 -19.53 -11.03
C HIS A 323 4.43 -20.51 -9.86
N GLU A 324 3.55 -21.51 -10.01
CA GLU A 324 3.14 -22.35 -8.90
C GLU A 324 3.15 -23.86 -9.28
N TYR A 325 3.85 -24.66 -8.50
CA TYR A 325 3.68 -26.10 -8.43
C TYR A 325 2.47 -26.42 -7.55
N ARG A 326 1.50 -27.17 -8.07
CA ARG A 326 0.24 -27.46 -7.40
C ARG A 326 -0.07 -28.96 -7.47
N THR A 327 -0.25 -29.57 -6.32
CA THR A 327 -0.65 -30.97 -6.17
C THR A 327 -2.16 -31.13 -6.09
N GLU A 328 -2.67 -32.33 -6.36
CA GLU A 328 -4.09 -32.75 -6.16
C GLU A 328 -5.12 -31.80 -6.83
N ARG A 329 -4.76 -31.20 -7.97
CA ARG A 329 -5.67 -30.31 -8.71
C ARG A 329 -6.63 -31.09 -9.60
N LYS A 330 -7.88 -30.66 -9.65
CA LYS A 330 -8.89 -31.24 -10.54
C LYS A 330 -8.55 -30.91 -11.99
N LEU A 331 -8.18 -31.91 -12.76
CA LEU A 331 -7.68 -31.77 -14.13
C LEU A 331 -8.69 -31.10 -15.07
N ARG A 332 -9.99 -31.30 -14.84
CA ARG A 332 -11.06 -30.63 -15.61
C ARG A 332 -11.02 -29.10 -15.53
N GLU A 333 -10.53 -28.54 -14.40
CA GLU A 333 -10.41 -27.08 -14.23
C GLU A 333 -9.33 -26.47 -15.15
N TYR A 334 -8.47 -27.33 -15.69
CA TYR A 334 -7.38 -26.96 -16.60
C TYR A 334 -7.62 -27.44 -18.04
N GLY A 335 -8.80 -27.98 -18.34
CA GLY A 335 -9.09 -28.58 -19.66
C GLY A 335 -8.27 -29.82 -19.98
N LEU A 336 -7.72 -30.47 -18.94
CA LEU A 336 -6.92 -31.69 -19.06
C LEU A 336 -7.80 -32.91 -18.89
N LEU A 337 -7.70 -33.83 -19.84
CA LEU A 337 -8.41 -35.10 -19.83
C LEU A 337 -7.39 -36.24 -19.65
N PRO A 338 -7.35 -36.92 -18.52
CA PRO A 338 -6.46 -38.07 -18.35
C PRO A 338 -6.95 -39.28 -19.15
N ALA A 339 -6.05 -40.12 -19.58
CA ALA A 339 -6.37 -41.42 -20.21
C ALA A 339 -6.91 -42.45 -19.23
N SER A 340 -6.95 -42.13 -17.92
CA SER A 340 -7.44 -42.95 -16.81
C SER A 340 -8.56 -42.21 -16.03
N ASP A 341 -9.28 -42.90 -15.18
CA ASP A 341 -10.33 -42.33 -14.30
C ASP A 341 -9.80 -41.35 -13.23
N LYS A 342 -8.52 -40.97 -13.27
CA LYS A 342 -7.94 -40.00 -12.36
C LYS A 342 -8.54 -38.61 -12.62
N SER A 343 -9.23 -38.08 -11.61
CA SER A 343 -9.84 -36.74 -11.68
C SER A 343 -8.91 -35.63 -11.21
N LYS A 344 -7.78 -35.98 -10.59
CA LYS A 344 -6.81 -35.03 -10.01
C LYS A 344 -5.38 -35.36 -10.45
N GLY A 345 -4.54 -34.35 -10.48
CA GLY A 345 -3.13 -34.48 -10.85
C GLY A 345 -2.29 -33.32 -10.32
N THR A 346 -0.99 -33.47 -10.53
CA THR A 346 0.03 -32.47 -10.19
C THR A 346 0.48 -31.74 -11.45
N LEU A 347 0.59 -30.42 -11.34
CA LEU A 347 0.99 -29.58 -12.47
C LEU A 347 1.70 -28.30 -11.99
N ILE A 348 2.41 -27.65 -12.90
CA ILE A 348 2.84 -26.27 -12.77
C ILE A 348 1.88 -25.40 -13.56
N ARG A 349 1.38 -24.36 -12.90
CA ARG A 349 0.55 -23.32 -13.54
C ARG A 349 1.20 -21.95 -13.43
N GLU A 350 0.93 -21.14 -14.41
CA GLU A 350 1.25 -19.72 -14.40
C GLU A 350 -0.03 -18.92 -14.59
N LYS A 351 -0.25 -17.89 -13.74
CA LYS A 351 -1.40 -16.98 -13.84
C LYS A 351 -0.89 -15.59 -14.16
N TYR A 352 -1.22 -15.10 -15.31
CA TYR A 352 -0.73 -13.85 -15.89
C TYR A 352 -1.70 -12.71 -15.67
N LEU A 353 -1.13 -11.53 -15.42
CA LEU A 353 -1.76 -10.23 -15.56
C LEU A 353 -0.93 -9.39 -16.52
N ASP A 354 -1.57 -8.82 -17.54
CA ASP A 354 -0.96 -7.97 -18.55
C ASP A 354 -1.84 -6.73 -18.74
N ASN A 355 -1.40 -5.57 -18.21
CA ASN A 355 -2.28 -4.41 -18.10
C ASN A 355 -1.66 -3.08 -18.54
N HIS A 356 -2.54 -2.17 -18.94
CA HIS A 356 -2.27 -0.78 -19.26
C HIS A 356 -3.21 0.13 -18.49
N PHE A 357 -2.68 1.19 -17.89
CA PHE A 357 -3.46 2.24 -17.24
C PHE A 357 -2.93 3.60 -17.67
N PHE A 358 -3.79 4.44 -18.21
CA PHE A 358 -3.40 5.75 -18.72
C PHE A 358 -4.52 6.77 -18.55
N GLY A 359 -4.14 8.04 -18.55
CA GLY A 359 -5.12 9.11 -18.40
C GLY A 359 -4.51 10.50 -18.32
N GLY A 360 -5.41 11.44 -18.02
CA GLY A 360 -5.07 12.83 -17.83
C GLY A 360 -5.79 13.43 -16.62
N ILE A 361 -5.10 14.30 -15.92
CA ILE A 361 -5.59 15.03 -14.76
C ILE A 361 -5.31 16.51 -14.99
N PHE A 362 -6.35 17.33 -14.98
CA PHE A 362 -6.26 18.78 -15.09
C PHE A 362 -6.79 19.43 -13.82
N ASN A 363 -6.06 20.39 -13.27
CA ASN A 363 -6.48 21.17 -12.13
C ASN A 363 -6.29 22.65 -12.43
N ILE A 364 -7.19 23.49 -11.91
CA ILE A 364 -7.14 24.94 -11.97
C ILE A 364 -7.40 25.51 -10.58
N GLY A 365 -6.66 26.51 -10.19
CA GLY A 365 -6.83 27.20 -8.92
C GLY A 365 -6.78 28.72 -9.11
N TYR A 366 -7.76 29.39 -8.51
CA TYR A 366 -7.85 30.84 -8.43
C TYR A 366 -7.86 31.26 -6.98
N SER A 367 -7.07 32.29 -6.64
CA SER A 367 -6.97 32.79 -5.27
C SER A 367 -6.98 34.31 -5.29
N GLN A 368 -7.98 34.92 -4.65
CA GLN A 368 -8.06 36.38 -4.49
C GLN A 368 -8.62 36.71 -3.12
N ASP A 369 -7.92 37.57 -2.37
CA ASP A 369 -8.29 38.05 -1.05
C ASP A 369 -8.76 36.94 -0.11
N HIS A 370 -10.06 36.89 0.17
CA HIS A 370 -10.71 35.94 1.08
C HIS A 370 -11.22 34.66 0.39
N LEU A 371 -11.16 34.59 -0.95
CA LEU A 371 -11.74 33.50 -1.72
C LEU A 371 -10.65 32.70 -2.44
N ARG A 372 -10.65 31.38 -2.25
CA ARG A 372 -9.86 30.42 -3.01
C ARG A 372 -10.78 29.40 -3.67
N LEU A 373 -10.76 29.35 -4.98
CA LEU A 373 -11.52 28.38 -5.79
C LEU A 373 -10.56 27.40 -6.44
N SER A 374 -10.94 26.15 -6.49
CA SER A 374 -10.19 25.12 -7.23
C SER A 374 -11.17 24.18 -7.92
N GLY A 375 -10.85 23.80 -9.13
CA GLY A 375 -11.59 22.81 -9.88
C GLY A 375 -10.64 21.84 -10.57
N GLY A 376 -11.15 20.68 -10.93
CA GLY A 376 -10.34 19.71 -11.66
C GLY A 376 -11.18 18.68 -12.38
N LEU A 377 -10.53 18.07 -13.38
CA LEU A 377 -11.03 17.01 -14.23
C LEU A 377 -10.02 15.88 -14.21
N ALA A 378 -10.48 14.65 -14.10
CA ALA A 378 -9.66 13.46 -14.31
C ALA A 378 -10.39 12.46 -15.20
N ALA A 379 -9.66 11.85 -16.14
CA ALA A 379 -10.17 10.77 -16.96
C ALA A 379 -9.07 9.71 -17.11
N ASN A 380 -9.38 8.47 -16.70
CA ASN A 380 -8.46 7.36 -16.68
C ASN A 380 -9.07 6.15 -17.39
N ARG A 381 -8.24 5.39 -18.10
CA ARG A 381 -8.62 4.14 -18.75
C ARG A 381 -7.66 3.03 -18.34
N TYR A 382 -8.23 1.93 -17.90
CA TYR A 382 -7.55 0.66 -17.66
C TYR A 382 -7.95 -0.36 -18.70
N ILE A 383 -7.00 -1.20 -19.12
CA ILE A 383 -7.17 -2.34 -20.00
C ILE A 383 -6.30 -3.46 -19.44
N GLY A 384 -6.86 -4.63 -19.18
CA GLY A 384 -6.13 -5.74 -18.59
C GLY A 384 -6.58 -7.09 -19.12
N ASP A 385 -5.62 -7.97 -19.39
CA ASP A 385 -5.80 -9.38 -19.72
C ASP A 385 -5.35 -10.25 -18.56
N HIS A 386 -6.21 -11.20 -18.18
CA HIS A 386 -5.90 -12.26 -17.23
C HIS A 386 -5.97 -13.59 -17.99
N TYR A 387 -4.89 -14.37 -17.90
CA TYR A 387 -4.87 -15.69 -18.52
C TYR A 387 -3.97 -16.65 -17.76
N GLY A 388 -4.21 -17.94 -17.91
CA GLY A 388 -3.43 -18.97 -17.27
C GLY A 388 -2.82 -19.93 -18.25
N LEU A 389 -1.54 -20.28 -18.01
CA LEU A 389 -0.79 -21.26 -18.80
C LEU A 389 -0.45 -22.49 -17.96
N ILE A 390 -0.26 -23.62 -18.63
CA ILE A 390 0.18 -24.89 -18.03
C ILE A 390 1.55 -25.26 -18.60
N PRO A 391 2.67 -24.83 -17.96
CA PRO A 391 4.02 -25.19 -18.42
C PRO A 391 4.32 -26.69 -18.31
N TYR A 392 3.78 -27.35 -17.27
CA TYR A 392 4.14 -28.74 -16.98
C TYR A 392 3.01 -29.51 -16.31
N VAL A 393 2.83 -30.77 -16.71
CA VAL A 393 1.97 -31.77 -16.06
C VAL A 393 2.81 -32.98 -15.70
N GLU A 394 2.71 -33.48 -14.47
CA GLU A 394 3.54 -34.57 -13.98
C GLU A 394 3.12 -35.91 -14.56
N ASP A 395 1.82 -36.18 -14.70
CA ASP A 395 1.30 -37.42 -15.25
C ASP A 395 1.48 -37.48 -16.75
N LYS A 396 2.38 -38.34 -17.21
CA LYS A 396 2.74 -38.52 -18.64
C LYS A 396 1.63 -39.14 -19.47
N SER A 397 0.55 -39.67 -18.87
CA SER A 397 -0.61 -40.18 -19.57
C SER A 397 -1.55 -39.07 -20.06
N ILE A 398 -1.34 -37.84 -19.60
CA ILE A 398 -2.13 -36.66 -19.97
C ILE A 398 -1.53 -36.01 -21.22
N GLU A 399 -2.30 -36.00 -22.28
CA GLU A 399 -1.90 -35.24 -23.48
C GLU A 399 -2.17 -33.76 -23.25
N TYR A 400 -1.13 -32.93 -23.39
CA TYR A 400 -1.22 -31.47 -23.31
C TYR A 400 -0.10 -30.83 -24.15
N THR A 401 -0.30 -29.59 -24.53
CA THR A 401 0.75 -28.78 -25.16
C THR A 401 1.40 -27.91 -24.08
N PRO A 402 2.73 -27.97 -23.84
CA PRO A 402 3.39 -27.09 -22.88
C PRO A 402 3.05 -25.62 -23.14
N ASN A 403 2.69 -24.91 -22.07
CA ASN A 403 2.19 -23.54 -22.07
C ASN A 403 0.81 -23.38 -22.77
N GLN A 404 0.00 -24.44 -22.89
CA GLN A 404 -1.38 -24.26 -23.31
C GLN A 404 -2.15 -23.35 -22.34
N GLU A 405 -2.98 -22.49 -22.91
CA GLU A 405 -3.85 -21.60 -22.15
C GLU A 405 -5.08 -22.36 -21.66
N TYR A 406 -5.44 -22.22 -20.36
CA TYR A 406 -6.62 -22.89 -19.81
C TYR A 406 -7.75 -21.93 -19.44
N TYR A 407 -7.47 -20.63 -19.26
CA TYR A 407 -8.50 -19.60 -19.15
C TYR A 407 -7.98 -18.27 -19.67
N ARG A 408 -8.91 -17.42 -20.13
CA ARG A 408 -8.64 -16.01 -20.48
C ARG A 408 -9.86 -15.15 -20.20
N ASN A 409 -9.61 -13.98 -19.67
CA ASN A 409 -10.60 -12.91 -19.64
C ASN A 409 -9.95 -11.55 -19.88
N HIS A 410 -10.77 -10.62 -20.30
CA HIS A 410 -10.41 -9.27 -20.63
C HIS A 410 -11.23 -8.31 -19.77
N SER A 411 -10.58 -7.28 -19.23
CA SER A 411 -11.23 -6.24 -18.44
C SER A 411 -10.88 -4.86 -18.96
N THR A 412 -11.88 -3.98 -18.94
CA THR A 412 -11.65 -2.55 -19.13
C THR A 412 -12.35 -1.76 -18.07
N ARG A 413 -11.75 -0.64 -17.66
CA ARG A 413 -12.37 0.29 -16.73
C ARG A 413 -12.08 1.72 -17.14
N THR A 414 -13.12 2.53 -17.21
CA THR A 414 -13.05 3.98 -17.36
C THR A 414 -13.45 4.62 -16.04
N ASP A 415 -12.69 5.60 -15.57
CA ASP A 415 -12.95 6.36 -14.34
C ASP A 415 -12.81 7.84 -14.68
N ALA A 416 -13.91 8.58 -14.64
CA ALA A 416 -13.94 9.99 -14.95
C ALA A 416 -14.54 10.78 -13.78
N SER A 417 -13.94 11.90 -13.44
CA SER A 417 -14.44 12.75 -12.37
C SER A 417 -14.23 14.23 -12.66
N ILE A 418 -15.11 15.04 -12.08
CA ILE A 418 -15.02 16.49 -12.03
C ILE A 418 -15.28 16.94 -10.60
N TYR A 419 -14.52 17.91 -10.11
CA TYR A 419 -14.75 18.51 -8.80
C TYR A 419 -14.68 20.03 -8.84
N LEU A 420 -15.37 20.64 -7.89
CA LEU A 420 -15.28 22.05 -7.55
C LEU A 420 -15.13 22.21 -6.04
N LYS A 421 -14.18 23.01 -5.61
CA LYS A 421 -13.84 23.26 -4.22
C LYS A 421 -13.71 24.76 -3.98
N GLY A 422 -14.27 25.25 -2.88
CA GLY A 422 -14.20 26.63 -2.42
C GLY A 422 -13.72 26.72 -0.97
N GLU A 423 -12.86 27.68 -0.69
CA GLU A 423 -12.43 28.10 0.64
C GLU A 423 -12.72 29.60 0.78
N LEU A 424 -13.51 29.98 1.78
CA LEU A 424 -13.92 31.36 2.03
C LEU A 424 -13.50 31.78 3.45
N ASP A 425 -12.59 32.74 3.54
CA ASP A 425 -12.23 33.38 4.81
C ASP A 425 -13.31 34.39 5.21
N LEU A 426 -14.16 34.03 6.20
CA LEU A 426 -15.16 34.94 6.78
C LEU A 426 -14.49 36.02 7.65
N SER A 427 -13.39 35.63 8.29
CA SER A 427 -12.52 36.49 9.08
C SER A 427 -11.10 35.92 9.09
N TYR A 428 -10.15 36.59 9.76
CA TYR A 428 -8.81 36.03 9.99
C TYR A 428 -8.83 34.70 10.76
N GLU A 429 -9.87 34.51 11.58
CA GLU A 429 -9.99 33.35 12.46
C GLU A 429 -10.82 32.22 11.83
N VAL A 430 -11.86 32.55 11.03
CA VAL A 430 -12.86 31.60 10.55
C VAL A 430 -12.79 31.43 9.04
N MET A 431 -12.65 30.19 8.60
CA MET A 431 -12.71 29.80 7.20
C MET A 431 -13.78 28.72 6.98
N LEU A 432 -14.60 28.93 5.95
CA LEU A 432 -15.55 27.93 5.45
C LEU A 432 -14.96 27.17 4.28
N TYR A 433 -15.28 25.91 4.21
CA TYR A 433 -14.88 24.98 3.16
C TYR A 433 -16.10 24.27 2.59
N ALA A 434 -16.17 24.19 1.26
CA ALA A 434 -17.14 23.39 0.53
C ALA A 434 -16.46 22.72 -0.68
N ASP A 435 -16.83 21.47 -0.93
CA ASP A 435 -16.26 20.65 -2.00
C ASP A 435 -17.33 19.70 -2.52
N VAL A 436 -17.44 19.56 -3.82
CA VAL A 436 -18.33 18.58 -4.46
C VAL A 436 -17.62 17.91 -5.61
N MET A 437 -17.76 16.58 -5.70
CA MET A 437 -17.26 15.79 -6.80
C MET A 437 -18.39 14.99 -7.43
N TYR A 438 -18.42 14.97 -8.77
CA TYR A 438 -19.13 13.93 -9.53
C TYR A 438 -18.10 12.94 -10.09
N ARG A 439 -18.39 11.64 -9.94
CA ARG A 439 -17.55 10.55 -10.44
C ARG A 439 -18.40 9.54 -11.21
N HIS A 440 -17.94 9.18 -12.40
CA HIS A 440 -18.48 8.11 -13.21
C HIS A 440 -17.46 7.00 -13.37
N VAL A 441 -17.88 5.75 -13.11
CA VAL A 441 -17.07 4.55 -13.34
C VAL A 441 -17.84 3.61 -14.25
N TYR A 442 -17.18 3.10 -15.28
CA TYR A 442 -17.73 2.06 -16.14
C TYR A 442 -16.71 0.93 -16.29
N ALA A 443 -17.06 -0.24 -15.79
CA ALA A 443 -16.20 -1.43 -15.86
C ALA A 443 -16.88 -2.52 -16.72
N VAL A 444 -16.07 -3.21 -17.52
CA VAL A 444 -16.49 -4.35 -18.34
C VAL A 444 -15.54 -5.51 -18.07
N MET A 445 -16.08 -6.71 -17.86
CA MET A 445 -15.31 -7.93 -17.69
C MET A 445 -15.92 -9.04 -18.54
N ASN A 446 -15.14 -9.61 -19.46
CA ASN A 446 -15.58 -10.66 -20.38
C ASN A 446 -14.59 -11.83 -20.43
N GLY A 447 -15.11 -13.05 -20.62
CA GLY A 447 -14.31 -14.27 -20.81
C GLY A 447 -14.40 -15.24 -19.64
N SER A 448 -13.50 -16.20 -19.55
CA SER A 448 -13.50 -17.24 -18.51
C SER A 448 -12.56 -16.92 -17.35
N THR A 449 -12.92 -17.34 -16.13
CA THR A 449 -12.01 -17.33 -14.98
C THR A 449 -11.33 -18.69 -14.80
N ASP A 450 -10.38 -18.78 -13.87
CA ASP A 450 -9.78 -20.05 -13.44
C ASP A 450 -10.64 -20.84 -12.42
N LYS A 451 -11.87 -20.42 -12.17
CA LYS A 451 -12.80 -21.06 -11.24
C LYS A 451 -13.81 -21.94 -11.98
N TRP A 452 -14.12 -23.07 -11.37
CA TRP A 452 -15.11 -23.98 -11.92
C TRP A 452 -16.49 -23.70 -11.35
N SER A 453 -17.43 -23.33 -12.24
CA SER A 453 -18.85 -23.23 -11.88
C SER A 453 -19.44 -24.64 -11.76
N LYS A 454 -19.87 -25.00 -10.55
CA LYS A 454 -20.60 -26.25 -10.32
C LYS A 454 -21.99 -26.21 -10.97
N HIS A 455 -22.56 -25.02 -11.12
CA HIS A 455 -23.86 -24.80 -11.73
C HIS A 455 -23.81 -25.09 -13.25
N ASP A 456 -22.81 -24.56 -13.94
CA ASP A 456 -22.71 -24.64 -15.41
C ASP A 456 -21.82 -25.79 -15.90
N ASN A 457 -21.16 -26.51 -14.96
CA ASN A 457 -20.21 -27.59 -15.24
C ASN A 457 -19.11 -27.19 -16.26
N LYS A 458 -18.62 -25.96 -16.16
CA LYS A 458 -17.54 -25.39 -16.96
C LYS A 458 -16.79 -24.32 -16.16
N LEU A 459 -15.72 -23.76 -16.72
CA LEU A 459 -15.10 -22.58 -16.15
C LEU A 459 -16.10 -21.41 -16.08
N ASP A 460 -16.08 -20.71 -14.95
CA ASP A 460 -16.98 -19.59 -14.69
C ASP A 460 -16.79 -18.48 -15.72
N GLN A 461 -17.89 -17.99 -16.29
CA GLN A 461 -17.88 -16.98 -17.33
C GLN A 461 -18.16 -15.61 -16.75
N LEU A 462 -17.45 -14.61 -17.25
CA LEU A 462 -17.65 -13.21 -16.97
C LEU A 462 -18.36 -12.57 -18.17
N ASP A 463 -19.41 -11.82 -17.88
CA ASP A 463 -20.11 -10.96 -18.84
C ASP A 463 -20.75 -9.81 -18.05
N TYR A 464 -19.89 -8.89 -17.57
CA TYR A 464 -20.32 -7.81 -16.70
C TYR A 464 -20.14 -6.45 -17.39
N HIS A 465 -21.19 -5.61 -17.29
CA HIS A 465 -21.23 -4.23 -17.71
C HIS A 465 -21.71 -3.38 -16.52
N LEU A 466 -20.80 -2.68 -15.85
CA LEU A 466 -20.99 -2.14 -14.51
C LEU A 466 -20.86 -0.61 -14.50
N PRO A 467 -21.94 0.15 -14.70
CA PRO A 467 -21.95 1.60 -14.58
C PRO A 467 -22.19 2.02 -13.13
N TYR A 468 -21.38 2.97 -12.62
CA TYR A 468 -21.56 3.60 -11.30
C TYR A 468 -21.45 5.11 -11.41
N ASN A 469 -22.27 5.81 -10.62
CA ASN A 469 -22.28 7.26 -10.56
C ASN A 469 -22.32 7.69 -9.08
N PHE A 470 -21.46 8.65 -8.71
CA PHE A 470 -21.37 9.14 -7.35
C PHE A 470 -21.39 10.68 -7.34
N ILE A 471 -22.15 11.26 -6.42
CA ILE A 471 -22.10 12.69 -6.09
C ILE A 471 -21.63 12.77 -4.63
N LEU A 472 -20.51 13.42 -4.39
CA LEU A 472 -19.77 13.37 -3.14
C LEU A 472 -19.54 14.77 -2.57
N PRO A 473 -20.54 15.34 -1.87
CA PRO A 473 -20.40 16.64 -1.21
C PRO A 473 -19.60 16.54 0.09
N LYS A 474 -18.87 17.60 0.41
CA LYS A 474 -18.09 17.78 1.64
C LYS A 474 -18.16 19.23 2.07
N VAL A 475 -18.25 19.46 3.38
CA VAL A 475 -18.27 20.80 3.97
C VAL A 475 -17.46 20.80 5.26
N GLY A 476 -16.96 21.96 5.63
CA GLY A 476 -16.25 22.10 6.88
C GLY A 476 -16.02 23.55 7.28
N ILE A 477 -15.67 23.72 8.53
CA ILE A 477 -15.30 24.99 9.11
C ILE A 477 -13.99 24.84 9.86
N GLN A 478 -13.12 25.83 9.71
CA GLN A 478 -11.89 25.94 10.49
C GLN A 478 -11.93 27.22 11.31
N TYR A 479 -11.55 27.09 12.59
CA TYR A 479 -11.44 28.20 13.55
C TYR A 479 -10.01 28.29 14.09
N ARG A 480 -9.36 29.44 13.90
CA ARG A 480 -8.01 29.75 14.38
C ARG A 480 -8.04 31.01 15.24
N PRO A 481 -8.37 30.90 16.54
CA PRO A 481 -8.45 32.06 17.43
C PRO A 481 -7.10 32.79 17.57
N ASN A 482 -5.99 32.11 17.29
CA ASN A 482 -4.63 32.64 17.29
C ASN A 482 -3.71 31.72 16.45
N TYR A 483 -2.46 32.11 16.29
CA TYR A 483 -1.44 31.35 15.51
C TYR A 483 -1.02 30.01 16.17
N ARG A 484 -1.37 29.79 17.44
CA ARG A 484 -1.04 28.57 18.20
C ARG A 484 -2.12 27.51 18.15
N THR A 485 -3.36 27.92 17.87
CA THR A 485 -4.55 27.04 17.99
C THR A 485 -5.27 26.95 16.65
N SER A 486 -5.57 25.75 16.23
CA SER A 486 -6.36 25.47 15.02
C SER A 486 -7.36 24.38 15.36
N LEU A 487 -8.65 24.66 15.20
CA LEU A 487 -9.77 23.72 15.41
C LEU A 487 -10.52 23.57 14.09
N TYR A 488 -11.10 22.41 13.84
CA TYR A 488 -11.94 22.20 12.67
C TYR A 488 -13.06 21.20 12.96
N LEU A 489 -14.15 21.39 12.20
CA LEU A 489 -15.25 20.44 12.09
C LEU A 489 -15.51 20.19 10.61
N SER A 490 -15.63 18.93 10.20
CA SER A 490 -15.93 18.56 8.81
C SER A 490 -16.96 17.43 8.73
N LEU A 491 -17.75 17.48 7.67
CA LEU A 491 -18.69 16.45 7.27
C LEU A 491 -18.43 16.14 5.80
N ALA A 492 -18.17 14.87 5.49
CA ALA A 492 -17.82 14.44 4.15
C ALA A 492 -18.54 13.16 3.76
N THR A 493 -18.88 13.03 2.48
CA THR A 493 -19.39 11.78 1.92
C THR A 493 -18.36 11.15 1.00
N ALA A 494 -18.39 9.82 0.91
CA ALA A 494 -17.62 9.06 -0.05
C ALA A 494 -18.44 7.89 -0.61
N GLY A 495 -18.15 7.49 -1.84
CA GLY A 495 -18.80 6.38 -2.51
C GLY A 495 -17.79 5.56 -3.32
N LYS A 496 -17.98 4.23 -3.35
CA LYS A 496 -17.05 3.31 -3.99
C LYS A 496 -17.77 2.11 -4.59
N GLU A 497 -17.37 1.77 -5.79
CA GLU A 497 -17.81 0.56 -6.48
C GLU A 497 -17.11 -0.69 -5.92
N PRO A 498 -17.73 -1.88 -6.01
CA PRO A 498 -17.08 -3.14 -5.68
C PRO A 498 -15.83 -3.38 -6.54
N ASN A 499 -14.82 -4.03 -5.96
CA ASN A 499 -13.64 -4.45 -6.71
C ASN A 499 -13.93 -5.72 -7.54
N ARG A 500 -13.03 -6.06 -8.48
CA ARG A 500 -13.14 -7.24 -9.34
C ARG A 500 -13.45 -8.52 -8.56
N LYS A 501 -12.77 -8.75 -7.44
CA LYS A 501 -12.88 -9.95 -6.62
C LYS A 501 -14.31 -10.19 -6.10
N ALA A 502 -15.06 -9.13 -5.83
CA ALA A 502 -16.46 -9.26 -5.42
C ALA A 502 -17.33 -9.93 -6.49
N TYR A 503 -16.98 -9.83 -7.77
CA TYR A 503 -17.67 -10.45 -8.90
C TYR A 503 -17.10 -11.80 -9.32
N THR A 504 -15.80 -12.01 -9.16
CA THR A 504 -15.12 -13.20 -9.71
C THR A 504 -14.90 -14.30 -8.70
N GLU A 505 -14.80 -13.98 -7.40
CA GLU A 505 -14.47 -14.95 -6.36
C GLU A 505 -15.50 -15.02 -5.23
N SER A 506 -16.29 -13.94 -5.03
CA SER A 506 -17.23 -13.82 -3.93
C SER A 506 -18.69 -13.95 -4.41
N LYS A 507 -18.96 -14.67 -5.51
CA LYS A 507 -20.31 -14.85 -6.04
C LYS A 507 -21.23 -15.51 -5.01
N GLU A 508 -22.39 -14.90 -4.81
CA GLU A 508 -23.48 -15.44 -4.00
C GLU A 508 -24.71 -15.67 -4.89
N TYR A 509 -25.53 -16.62 -4.52
CA TYR A 509 -26.77 -16.95 -5.24
C TYR A 509 -27.96 -16.92 -4.26
N ASP A 510 -29.08 -16.37 -4.72
CA ASP A 510 -30.34 -16.39 -3.98
C ASP A 510 -30.98 -17.77 -3.93
N ALA A 511 -32.12 -17.89 -3.23
CA ALA A 511 -32.86 -19.15 -3.12
C ALA A 511 -33.40 -19.69 -4.48
N ASN A 512 -33.49 -18.82 -5.49
CA ASN A 512 -33.94 -19.15 -6.85
C ASN A 512 -32.77 -19.50 -7.79
N GLY A 513 -31.51 -19.40 -7.32
CA GLY A 513 -30.32 -19.66 -8.11
C GLY A 513 -29.84 -18.45 -8.93
N ASN A 514 -30.38 -17.25 -8.73
CA ASN A 514 -29.90 -16.05 -9.40
C ASN A 514 -28.68 -15.49 -8.67
N GLU A 515 -27.70 -14.98 -9.40
CA GLU A 515 -26.52 -14.33 -8.84
C GLU A 515 -26.92 -13.03 -8.11
N VAL A 516 -26.47 -12.89 -6.85
CA VAL A 516 -26.67 -11.68 -6.06
C VAL A 516 -25.52 -10.72 -6.35
N MET A 517 -25.79 -9.66 -7.08
CA MET A 517 -24.77 -8.67 -7.44
C MET A 517 -24.29 -7.88 -6.25
N PRO A 518 -22.95 -7.72 -6.08
CA PRO A 518 -22.40 -6.85 -5.05
C PRO A 518 -22.78 -5.39 -5.27
N ARG A 519 -23.09 -4.68 -4.18
CA ARG A 519 -23.56 -3.30 -4.19
C ARG A 519 -22.41 -2.33 -3.93
N PRO A 520 -22.48 -1.08 -4.48
CA PRO A 520 -21.53 -0.03 -4.14
C PRO A 520 -21.67 0.38 -2.67
N GLU A 521 -20.55 0.78 -2.09
CA GLU A 521 -20.43 1.22 -0.71
C GLU A 521 -20.57 2.74 -0.62
N TYR A 522 -21.20 3.22 0.46
CA TYR A 522 -21.28 4.64 0.79
C TYR A 522 -20.81 4.88 2.22
N MET A 523 -20.16 6.02 2.43
CA MET A 523 -19.69 6.44 3.75
C MET A 523 -20.07 7.88 4.03
N LEU A 524 -20.46 8.14 5.27
CA LEU A 524 -20.57 9.47 5.87
C LEU A 524 -19.51 9.59 6.95
N ASP A 525 -18.67 10.62 6.89
CA ASP A 525 -17.54 10.86 7.76
C ASP A 525 -17.70 12.20 8.47
N LEU A 526 -17.72 12.18 9.81
CA LEU A 526 -17.78 13.35 10.67
C LEU A 526 -16.49 13.43 11.48
N GLU A 527 -15.80 14.57 11.42
CA GLU A 527 -14.56 14.78 12.14
C GLU A 527 -14.56 16.11 12.91
N LEU A 528 -14.11 16.06 14.16
CA LEU A 528 -13.82 17.22 15.00
C LEU A 528 -12.37 17.10 15.47
N GLY A 529 -11.53 18.03 15.08
CA GLY A 529 -10.12 17.95 15.43
C GLY A 529 -9.46 19.30 15.64
N GLY A 530 -8.22 19.24 16.09
CA GLY A 530 -7.42 20.45 16.28
C GLY A 530 -5.97 20.18 16.59
N ASN A 531 -5.18 21.23 16.42
CA ASN A 531 -3.78 21.29 16.76
C ASN A 531 -3.54 22.50 17.68
N TRP A 532 -2.64 22.31 18.64
CA TRP A 532 -2.17 23.37 19.50
C TRP A 532 -0.65 23.28 19.69
N ASN A 533 0.00 24.43 19.79
CA ASN A 533 1.40 24.50 20.17
C ASN A 533 1.63 25.66 21.16
N ASN A 534 2.60 25.53 22.03
CA ASN A 534 2.93 26.57 23.01
C ASN A 534 3.78 27.72 22.40
N GLY A 535 4.13 27.62 21.11
CA GLY A 535 5.01 28.58 20.41
C GLY A 535 6.51 28.33 20.64
N GLU A 536 6.88 27.30 21.41
CA GLU A 536 8.27 26.98 21.78
C GLU A 536 8.61 25.50 21.44
N ASN A 537 8.27 24.60 22.32
CA ASN A 537 8.81 23.24 22.30
C ASN A 537 7.76 22.12 22.39
N LEU A 538 6.47 22.44 22.51
CA LEU A 538 5.41 21.46 22.66
C LEU A 538 4.31 21.67 21.60
N SER A 539 3.98 20.61 20.88
CA SER A 539 2.87 20.54 19.93
C SER A 539 1.95 19.38 20.28
N LEU A 540 0.65 19.61 20.27
CA LEU A 540 -0.40 18.63 20.53
C LEU A 540 -1.34 18.55 19.33
N PHE A 541 -1.89 17.36 19.08
CA PHE A 541 -3.05 17.21 18.20
C PHE A 541 -4.09 16.30 18.86
N ALA A 542 -5.35 16.56 18.52
CA ALA A 542 -6.48 15.73 18.93
C ALA A 542 -7.48 15.64 17.76
N ASN A 543 -8.08 14.48 17.58
CA ASN A 543 -9.14 14.30 16.61
C ASN A 543 -10.17 13.27 17.10
N LEU A 544 -11.45 13.58 16.97
CA LEU A 544 -12.57 12.67 17.13
C LEU A 544 -13.16 12.40 15.74
N TYR A 545 -13.47 11.15 15.44
CA TYR A 545 -14.04 10.77 14.16
C TYR A 545 -15.20 9.77 14.31
N GLY A 546 -16.14 9.86 13.38
CA GLY A 546 -17.23 8.90 13.22
C GLY A 546 -17.48 8.65 11.73
N MET A 547 -17.17 7.42 11.26
CA MET A 547 -17.36 6.98 9.89
C MET A 547 -18.48 5.96 9.85
N TYR A 548 -19.60 6.31 9.25
CA TYR A 548 -20.77 5.45 9.10
C TYR A 548 -20.86 4.93 7.67
N TYR A 549 -21.03 3.60 7.52
CA TYR A 549 -21.05 2.92 6.22
C TYR A 549 -22.43 2.32 5.94
N LYS A 550 -22.85 2.45 4.70
CA LYS A 550 -23.99 1.73 4.10
C LYS A 550 -23.48 0.78 3.03
N ASP A 551 -23.97 -0.46 3.05
CA ASP A 551 -23.63 -1.53 2.10
C ASP A 551 -22.10 -1.82 2.03
N GLN A 552 -21.38 -1.68 3.15
CA GLN A 552 -19.95 -1.96 3.18
C GLN A 552 -19.65 -3.40 2.76
N LEU A 553 -18.68 -3.59 1.86
CA LEU A 553 -18.12 -4.91 1.55
C LEU A 553 -17.16 -5.34 2.67
N VAL A 554 -17.48 -6.42 3.36
CA VAL A 554 -16.67 -6.97 4.44
C VAL A 554 -16.34 -8.44 4.16
N GLN A 555 -15.38 -8.99 4.88
CA GLN A 555 -15.04 -10.42 4.78
C GLN A 555 -16.24 -11.28 5.21
N ASN A 556 -16.56 -12.31 4.40
CA ASN A 556 -17.67 -13.22 4.67
C ASN A 556 -17.30 -14.44 5.52
N GLY A 557 -16.04 -14.51 6.02
CA GLY A 557 -15.52 -15.62 6.81
C GLY A 557 -14.98 -16.79 5.99
N LYS A 558 -14.82 -16.62 4.68
CA LYS A 558 -14.18 -17.58 3.76
C LYS A 558 -12.98 -16.96 3.09
N VAL A 559 -12.08 -17.78 2.57
CA VAL A 559 -10.90 -17.36 1.84
C VAL A 559 -10.81 -18.02 0.46
N SER A 560 -10.08 -17.37 -0.44
CA SER A 560 -9.75 -17.90 -1.76
C SER A 560 -8.62 -18.93 -1.70
N ASP A 561 -8.31 -19.59 -2.82
CA ASP A 561 -7.18 -20.54 -2.96
C ASP A 561 -5.80 -19.96 -2.61
N VAL A 562 -5.69 -18.64 -2.44
CA VAL A 562 -4.47 -17.92 -2.09
C VAL A 562 -4.59 -17.23 -0.71
N GLY A 563 -5.55 -17.67 0.14
CA GLY A 563 -5.73 -17.12 1.49
C GLY A 563 -6.32 -15.71 1.56
N GLU A 564 -6.79 -15.17 0.45
CA GLU A 564 -7.43 -13.86 0.44
C GLU A 564 -8.90 -13.94 0.86
N PRO A 565 -9.39 -13.00 1.70
CA PRO A 565 -10.78 -13.00 2.15
C PRO A 565 -11.78 -12.82 1.01
N LEU A 566 -12.84 -13.61 1.01
CA LEU A 566 -14.01 -13.40 0.18
C LEU A 566 -14.93 -12.35 0.82
N LEU A 567 -15.73 -11.66 0.01
CA LEU A 567 -16.45 -10.46 0.41
C LEU A 567 -17.97 -10.64 0.36
N MET A 568 -18.68 -9.90 1.23
CA MET A 568 -20.13 -9.74 1.22
C MET A 568 -20.52 -8.32 1.61
N ASN A 569 -21.64 -7.81 1.13
CA ASN A 569 -22.17 -6.54 1.62
C ASN A 569 -22.88 -6.70 2.95
N VAL A 570 -22.56 -5.83 3.92
CA VAL A 570 -23.34 -5.67 5.15
C VAL A 570 -24.13 -4.38 5.10
N PRO A 571 -25.41 -4.38 5.58
CA PRO A 571 -26.28 -3.21 5.44
C PRO A 571 -25.71 -1.96 6.11
N LYS A 572 -25.14 -2.13 7.32
CA LYS A 572 -24.65 -1.04 8.16
C LYS A 572 -23.42 -1.45 8.95
N SER A 573 -22.42 -0.58 9.00
CA SER A 573 -21.26 -0.69 9.87
C SER A 573 -20.76 0.70 10.26
N TYR A 574 -19.90 0.78 11.26
CA TYR A 574 -19.29 2.06 11.65
C TYR A 574 -17.88 1.89 12.21
N ARG A 575 -17.12 2.96 12.13
CA ARG A 575 -15.87 3.19 12.83
C ARG A 575 -15.96 4.51 13.58
N ALA A 576 -15.66 4.51 14.86
CA ALA A 576 -15.61 5.73 15.65
C ALA A 576 -14.43 5.68 16.61
N GLY A 577 -13.77 6.80 16.83
CA GLY A 577 -12.60 6.83 17.71
C GLY A 577 -12.06 8.20 17.99
N ALA A 578 -11.04 8.21 18.86
CA ALA A 578 -10.25 9.37 19.23
C ALA A 578 -8.78 9.11 18.92
N GLU A 579 -8.11 10.09 18.33
CA GLU A 579 -6.70 10.14 18.03
C GLU A 579 -6.07 11.29 18.82
N LEU A 580 -5.02 11.01 19.57
CA LEU A 580 -4.30 12.00 20.37
C LEU A 580 -2.80 11.85 20.11
N GLY A 581 -2.06 12.93 20.17
CA GLY A 581 -0.62 12.84 20.13
C GLY A 581 0.08 14.15 20.45
N PHE A 582 1.37 14.04 20.75
CA PHE A 582 2.21 15.18 21.05
C PHE A 582 3.64 14.98 20.51
N THR A 583 4.31 16.11 20.34
CA THR A 583 5.77 16.18 20.17
C THR A 583 6.30 17.22 21.12
N TRP A 584 7.24 16.82 21.97
CA TRP A 584 7.85 17.66 23.01
C TRP A 584 9.37 17.63 22.88
N ALA A 585 9.96 18.76 22.49
CA ALA A 585 11.40 18.99 22.61
C ALA A 585 11.74 19.32 24.06
N ILE A 586 12.03 18.28 24.87
CA ILE A 586 12.35 18.41 26.30
C ILE A 586 13.57 19.31 26.47
N THR A 587 14.58 19.11 25.62
CA THR A 587 15.72 19.99 25.41
C THR A 587 15.97 20.15 23.91
N PRO A 588 16.84 21.06 23.46
CA PRO A 588 17.22 21.13 22.04
C PRO A 588 17.76 19.81 21.47
N GLN A 589 18.32 18.94 22.33
CA GLN A 589 18.89 17.65 21.93
C GLN A 589 17.95 16.47 22.15
N LEU A 590 16.89 16.60 22.97
CA LEU A 590 16.04 15.48 23.38
C LEU A 590 14.59 15.75 23.03
N THR A 591 14.03 14.95 22.12
CA THR A 591 12.63 15.05 21.68
C THR A 591 11.87 13.76 22.00
N LEU A 592 10.73 13.90 22.67
CA LEU A 592 9.75 12.84 22.90
C LEU A 592 8.53 13.07 22.00
N SER A 593 8.14 12.07 21.24
CA SER A 593 6.89 12.06 20.47
C SER A 593 6.07 10.85 20.86
N ALA A 594 4.77 11.01 21.03
CA ALA A 594 3.87 9.89 21.23
C ALA A 594 2.51 10.16 20.58
N ASN A 595 1.82 9.09 20.18
CA ASN A 595 0.45 9.15 19.77
C ASN A 595 -0.29 7.88 20.15
N GLY A 596 -1.62 8.01 20.29
CA GLY A 596 -2.51 6.91 20.60
C GLY A 596 -3.83 7.04 19.85
N THR A 597 -4.44 5.91 19.59
CA THR A 597 -5.77 5.79 19.00
C THR A 597 -6.58 4.82 19.82
N ILE A 598 -7.77 5.25 20.24
CA ILE A 598 -8.80 4.39 20.83
C ILE A 598 -9.98 4.41 19.88
N SER A 599 -10.47 3.23 19.46
CA SER A 599 -11.54 3.14 18.48
C SER A 599 -12.51 2.00 18.78
N ARG A 600 -13.71 2.12 18.24
CA ARG A 600 -14.69 1.05 18.21
C ARG A 600 -15.22 0.88 16.78
N ASN A 601 -14.97 -0.29 16.21
CA ASN A 601 -15.22 -0.60 14.81
C ASN A 601 -16.15 -1.81 14.76
N ARG A 602 -17.41 -1.65 14.24
CA ARG A 602 -18.44 -2.68 14.34
C ARG A 602 -19.24 -2.84 13.05
N VAL A 603 -19.57 -4.09 12.74
CA VAL A 603 -20.70 -4.44 11.89
C VAL A 603 -21.96 -4.38 12.75
N VAL A 604 -22.97 -3.63 12.33
CA VAL A 604 -24.22 -3.49 13.11
C VAL A 604 -24.99 -4.81 13.12
N GLU A 605 -25.14 -5.40 11.94
CA GLU A 605 -25.78 -6.72 11.76
C GLU A 605 -25.22 -7.42 10.52
N MET A 606 -25.05 -8.71 10.59
CA MET A 606 -24.64 -9.57 9.48
C MET A 606 -25.16 -11.00 9.68
N THR A 607 -25.16 -11.78 8.62
CA THR A 607 -25.43 -13.20 8.66
C THR A 607 -24.15 -13.97 8.35
N LEU A 608 -23.68 -14.76 9.31
CA LEU A 608 -22.57 -15.69 9.10
C LEU A 608 -23.08 -17.01 8.57
N VAL A 609 -22.51 -17.51 7.48
CA VAL A 609 -22.85 -18.78 6.86
C VAL A 609 -21.62 -19.69 6.86
N GLU A 610 -21.68 -20.80 7.61
CA GLU A 610 -20.59 -21.75 7.76
C GLU A 610 -21.03 -23.14 7.30
N ASP A 611 -20.10 -23.92 6.75
CA ASP A 611 -20.37 -25.30 6.39
C ASP A 611 -20.25 -26.18 7.65
N ASN A 612 -21.31 -26.99 7.98
CA ASN A 612 -21.29 -27.96 9.07
C ASN A 612 -20.80 -29.31 8.50
N TYR A 613 -19.59 -29.70 8.88
CA TYR A 613 -18.98 -30.95 8.37
C TYR A 613 -19.60 -32.22 8.90
N THR A 614 -20.32 -32.18 10.04
CA THR A 614 -21.07 -33.33 10.60
C THR A 614 -22.38 -33.51 9.88
N THR A 615 -23.20 -32.47 9.75
CA THR A 615 -24.54 -32.57 9.16
C THR A 615 -24.56 -32.39 7.64
N LYS A 616 -23.43 -31.91 7.04
CA LYS A 616 -23.30 -31.57 5.62
C LYS A 616 -24.27 -30.44 5.18
N LYS A 617 -24.74 -29.62 6.12
CA LYS A 617 -25.62 -28.48 5.91
C LYS A 617 -24.90 -27.19 6.20
N LYS A 618 -25.50 -26.08 5.80
CA LYS A 618 -24.99 -24.73 6.14
C LYS A 618 -25.62 -24.27 7.47
N GLU A 619 -24.77 -23.81 8.37
CA GLU A 619 -25.17 -23.15 9.61
C GLU A 619 -25.31 -21.65 9.33
N VAL A 620 -26.49 -21.12 9.55
CA VAL A 620 -26.82 -19.70 9.32
C VAL A 620 -26.97 -19.02 10.67
N THR A 621 -26.12 -18.05 10.98
CA THR A 621 -26.08 -17.41 12.28
C THR A 621 -26.21 -15.89 12.12
N PRO A 622 -27.30 -15.29 12.62
CA PRO A 622 -27.41 -13.84 12.69
C PRO A 622 -26.50 -13.30 13.79
N LEU A 623 -25.66 -12.33 13.45
CA LEU A 623 -24.72 -11.67 14.35
C LEU A 623 -25.03 -10.15 14.41
N LYS A 624 -24.84 -9.54 15.58
CA LYS A 624 -25.06 -8.10 15.82
C LYS A 624 -23.92 -7.48 16.61
N GLY A 625 -23.50 -6.29 16.22
CA GLY A 625 -22.49 -5.51 16.93
C GLY A 625 -21.11 -6.16 16.95
N THR A 626 -20.77 -6.99 15.96
CA THR A 626 -19.50 -7.72 15.89
C THR A 626 -18.34 -6.83 15.45
N PRO A 627 -17.10 -7.12 15.85
CA PRO A 627 -15.95 -6.32 15.45
C PRO A 627 -15.70 -6.42 13.94
N LEU A 628 -15.29 -5.31 13.33
CA LEU A 628 -14.74 -5.33 11.99
C LEU A 628 -13.36 -5.98 12.01
N SER A 629 -13.09 -6.85 11.05
CA SER A 629 -11.82 -7.58 10.93
C SER A 629 -10.63 -6.63 10.81
N LYS A 630 -9.48 -7.05 11.32
CA LYS A 630 -8.18 -6.35 11.25
C LYS A 630 -8.24 -4.89 11.73
N SER A 631 -9.13 -4.60 12.68
CA SER A 631 -9.39 -3.26 13.21
C SER A 631 -9.13 -3.24 14.73
N PRO A 632 -7.89 -3.09 15.19
CA PRO A 632 -7.56 -3.05 16.61
C PRO A 632 -8.21 -1.82 17.29
N GLU A 633 -8.70 -2.00 18.52
CA GLU A 633 -9.35 -0.92 19.25
C GLU A 633 -8.37 0.04 19.93
N LEU A 634 -7.13 -0.39 20.17
CA LEU A 634 -6.08 0.40 20.80
C LEU A 634 -4.79 0.31 20.01
N LEU A 635 -4.24 1.47 19.66
CA LEU A 635 -2.91 1.65 19.08
C LEU A 635 -2.15 2.68 19.88
N LEU A 636 -0.88 2.40 20.23
CA LEU A 636 0.00 3.35 20.90
C LEU A 636 1.37 3.34 20.23
N ASN A 637 1.91 4.52 19.98
CA ASN A 637 3.24 4.69 19.41
C ASN A 637 4.00 5.74 20.22
N HIS A 638 5.29 5.53 20.39
CA HIS A 638 6.18 6.52 20.99
C HIS A 638 7.57 6.48 20.36
N SER A 639 8.27 7.58 20.43
CA SER A 639 9.66 7.71 19.98
C SER A 639 10.40 8.75 20.83
N LEU A 640 11.51 8.34 21.41
CA LEU A 640 12.45 9.21 22.09
C LEU A 640 13.68 9.36 21.19
N THR A 641 13.94 10.58 20.73
CA THR A 641 15.10 10.91 19.89
C THR A 641 16.07 11.78 20.68
N TRP A 642 17.32 11.36 20.75
CA TRP A 642 18.40 12.08 21.39
C TRP A 642 19.53 12.38 20.40
N SER A 643 19.85 13.66 20.25
CA SER A 643 20.93 14.15 19.38
C SER A 643 22.00 14.84 20.25
N PRO A 644 22.90 14.07 20.91
CA PRO A 644 23.89 14.61 21.82
C PRO A 644 24.86 15.61 21.17
N ILE A 645 25.08 15.43 19.86
CA ILE A 645 25.83 16.32 18.99
C ILE A 645 25.12 16.40 17.63
N ASP A 646 25.35 17.46 16.86
CA ASP A 646 24.68 17.71 15.56
C ASP A 646 24.85 16.57 14.53
N ARG A 647 25.87 15.74 14.71
CA ARG A 647 26.23 14.64 13.80
C ARG A 647 25.66 13.27 14.20
N LEU A 648 25.17 13.13 15.42
CA LEU A 648 24.70 11.85 15.96
C LEU A 648 23.24 11.97 16.42
N SER A 649 22.39 11.13 15.89
CA SER A 649 21.00 10.99 16.31
C SER A 649 20.75 9.54 16.73
N LEU A 650 20.22 9.35 17.93
CA LEU A 650 19.81 8.09 18.52
C LEU A 650 18.28 8.12 18.71
N ALA A 651 17.58 7.11 18.26
CA ALA A 651 16.13 7.02 18.42
C ALA A 651 15.74 5.66 19.01
N LEU A 652 14.90 5.69 20.04
CA LEU A 652 14.26 4.53 20.63
C LEU A 652 12.76 4.68 20.41
N SER A 653 12.13 3.74 19.70
CA SER A 653 10.71 3.80 19.37
C SER A 653 10.00 2.51 19.74
N GLY A 654 8.71 2.61 20.09
CA GLY A 654 7.86 1.48 20.41
C GLY A 654 6.47 1.60 19.80
N ASN A 655 5.91 0.45 19.44
CA ASN A 655 4.58 0.33 18.86
C ASN A 655 3.79 -0.76 19.59
N TYR A 656 2.62 -0.40 20.11
CA TYR A 656 1.64 -1.33 20.64
C TYR A 656 0.45 -1.44 19.69
N VAL A 657 0.08 -2.65 19.34
CA VAL A 657 -1.10 -2.96 18.53
C VAL A 657 -2.00 -3.88 19.34
N GLY A 658 -3.23 -3.45 19.58
CA GLY A 658 -4.23 -4.23 20.28
C GLY A 658 -4.66 -5.49 19.55
N LYS A 659 -5.45 -6.34 20.21
CA LYS A 659 -6.03 -7.56 19.62
C LYS A 659 -6.80 -7.24 18.34
N GLN A 660 -6.71 -8.12 17.34
CA GLN A 660 -7.39 -8.02 16.06
C GLN A 660 -8.15 -9.31 15.76
N TYR A 661 -9.34 -9.22 15.20
CA TYR A 661 -10.07 -10.37 14.68
C TYR A 661 -9.73 -10.57 13.19
N LEU A 662 -9.65 -11.84 12.76
CA LEU A 662 -9.31 -12.19 11.38
C LEU A 662 -10.53 -12.17 10.45
N ASP A 663 -11.73 -12.30 11.01
CA ASP A 663 -13.00 -12.15 10.33
C ASP A 663 -13.97 -11.22 11.12
N ASN A 664 -15.21 -11.08 10.66
CA ASN A 664 -16.18 -10.22 11.31
C ASN A 664 -17.09 -10.95 12.31
N SER A 665 -16.82 -12.21 12.65
CA SER A 665 -17.62 -12.97 13.60
C SER A 665 -17.45 -12.55 15.05
N GLY A 666 -16.25 -12.07 15.40
CA GLY A 666 -15.88 -11.77 16.79
C GLY A 666 -15.54 -12.99 17.63
N PHE A 667 -15.33 -14.17 17.01
CA PHE A 667 -14.96 -15.38 17.74
C PHE A 667 -13.47 -15.36 18.11
N GLU A 668 -13.17 -15.73 19.37
CA GLU A 668 -11.81 -15.64 19.93
C GLU A 668 -10.79 -16.54 19.21
N ASN A 669 -11.22 -17.70 18.74
CA ASN A 669 -10.39 -18.64 17.97
C ASN A 669 -10.04 -18.14 16.55
N ARG A 670 -10.51 -16.95 16.18
CA ARG A 670 -10.24 -16.27 14.90
C ARG A 670 -9.64 -14.90 15.14
N SER A 671 -8.66 -14.81 16.03
CA SER A 671 -8.05 -13.54 16.42
C SER A 671 -6.52 -13.63 16.48
N ILE A 672 -5.91 -12.48 16.43
CA ILE A 672 -4.48 -12.27 16.68
C ILE A 672 -4.36 -11.54 18.02
N PRO A 673 -3.54 -12.02 18.98
CA PRO A 673 -3.32 -11.34 20.24
C PRO A 673 -2.65 -9.97 20.02
N HIS A 674 -2.76 -9.11 21.02
CA HIS A 674 -2.02 -7.85 21.04
C HIS A 674 -0.51 -8.11 21.08
N TYR A 675 0.27 -7.14 20.59
CA TYR A 675 1.73 -7.20 20.65
C TYR A 675 2.34 -5.82 20.86
N TYR A 676 3.55 -5.83 21.41
CA TYR A 676 4.39 -4.65 21.55
C TYR A 676 5.78 -4.92 20.96
N THR A 677 6.25 -3.98 20.15
CA THR A 677 7.58 -4.08 19.52
C THR A 677 8.36 -2.81 19.73
N GLY A 678 9.66 -2.93 19.94
CA GLY A 678 10.59 -1.80 20.01
C GLY A 678 11.59 -1.83 18.88
N GLN A 679 12.12 -0.66 18.55
CA GLN A 679 13.26 -0.51 17.65
C GLN A 679 14.21 0.54 18.18
N PHE A 680 15.50 0.33 17.91
CA PHE A 680 16.57 1.31 18.16
C PHE A 680 17.19 1.69 16.82
N MET A 681 17.49 2.99 16.64
CA MET A 681 18.19 3.49 15.47
C MET A 681 19.27 4.48 15.87
N ALA A 682 20.45 4.34 15.26
CA ALA A 682 21.54 5.29 15.37
C ALA A 682 21.92 5.78 13.98
N ASN A 683 22.04 7.09 13.82
CA ASN A 683 22.49 7.74 12.59
C ASN A 683 23.69 8.64 12.93
N TYR A 684 24.77 8.47 12.17
CA TYR A 684 25.95 9.33 12.28
C TYR A 684 26.27 9.95 10.93
N LEU A 685 26.42 11.27 10.89
CA LEU A 685 26.75 12.04 9.68
C LEU A 685 28.17 12.62 9.80
N GLN A 686 29.08 12.20 8.94
CA GLN A 686 30.39 12.75 8.79
C GLN A 686 30.47 13.64 7.54
N PRO A 687 30.44 14.98 7.69
CA PRO A 687 30.73 15.88 6.58
C PRO A 687 32.25 15.94 6.32
N PHE A 688 32.61 16.12 5.05
CA PHE A 688 33.98 16.34 4.60
C PHE A 688 34.16 17.78 4.07
N ARG A 689 35.42 18.25 4.01
CA ARG A 689 35.75 19.64 3.61
C ARG A 689 35.38 19.98 2.15
N ASN A 690 35.26 18.99 1.29
CA ASN A 690 34.94 19.16 -0.13
C ASN A 690 33.43 19.13 -0.44
N GLY A 691 32.58 19.28 0.58
CA GLY A 691 31.13 19.22 0.43
C GLY A 691 30.53 17.81 0.37
N GLN A 692 31.35 16.78 0.39
CA GLN A 692 30.92 15.38 0.50
C GLN A 692 30.48 15.06 1.92
N SER A 693 29.69 13.99 2.08
CA SER A 693 29.32 13.48 3.41
C SER A 693 29.15 11.96 3.40
N LEU A 694 29.48 11.33 4.53
CA LEU A 694 29.22 9.92 4.80
C LEU A 694 28.18 9.81 5.91
N SER A 695 27.04 9.20 5.63
CA SER A 695 26.02 8.84 6.61
C SER A 695 26.13 7.37 6.96
N LEU A 696 26.26 7.03 8.24
CA LEU A 696 26.25 5.67 8.76
C LEU A 696 24.97 5.46 9.57
N GLN A 697 24.35 4.30 9.39
CA GLN A 697 23.09 3.94 10.04
C GLN A 697 23.17 2.55 10.65
N LEU A 698 22.60 2.41 11.85
CA LEU A 698 22.34 1.13 12.51
C LEU A 698 20.89 1.13 12.96
N GLN A 699 20.14 0.10 12.59
CA GLN A 699 18.80 -0.14 13.10
C GLN A 699 18.70 -1.54 13.69
N VAL A 700 18.17 -1.64 14.91
CA VAL A 700 17.82 -2.88 15.58
C VAL A 700 16.31 -2.93 15.70
N LEU A 701 15.68 -3.95 15.15
CA LEU A 701 14.24 -4.14 15.08
C LEU A 701 13.80 -5.29 15.98
N ASN A 702 12.57 -5.21 16.47
CA ASN A 702 12.03 -6.12 17.46
C ASN A 702 12.98 -6.26 18.67
N LEU A 703 13.35 -5.12 19.25
CA LEU A 703 14.36 -5.00 20.29
C LEU A 703 14.11 -5.90 21.51
N TYR A 704 12.85 -6.15 21.82
CA TYR A 704 12.43 -7.00 22.95
C TYR A 704 12.33 -8.49 22.58
N ASN A 705 12.70 -8.86 21.37
CA ASN A 705 12.61 -10.22 20.85
C ASN A 705 11.21 -10.84 21.03
N SER A 706 10.17 -10.03 20.86
CA SER A 706 8.78 -10.47 21.02
C SER A 706 8.40 -11.46 19.91
N SER A 707 7.73 -12.55 20.29
CA SER A 707 7.10 -13.46 19.34
C SER A 707 5.70 -12.96 19.02
N TYR A 708 5.45 -12.52 17.78
CA TYR A 708 4.16 -11.98 17.36
C TYR A 708 3.87 -12.28 15.89
N VAL A 709 2.62 -12.13 15.50
CA VAL A 709 2.16 -12.20 14.11
C VAL A 709 1.59 -10.84 13.70
N THR A 710 1.80 -10.44 12.46
CA THR A 710 1.37 -9.12 11.98
C THR A 710 -0.03 -9.16 11.36
N ASN A 711 -0.42 -10.31 10.82
CA ASN A 711 -1.65 -10.53 10.07
C ASN A 711 -1.96 -12.04 10.02
N GLY A 712 -3.10 -12.38 9.46
CA GLY A 712 -3.52 -13.74 9.18
C GLY A 712 -4.82 -13.77 8.40
N TRP A 713 -5.27 -14.97 8.10
CA TRP A 713 -6.58 -15.26 7.54
C TRP A 713 -7.29 -16.34 8.35
N SER A 714 -8.60 -16.41 8.25
CA SER A 714 -9.42 -17.43 8.93
C SER A 714 -10.56 -17.84 8.02
N GLU A 715 -10.80 -19.15 7.95
CA GLU A 715 -12.00 -19.73 7.34
C GLU A 715 -12.74 -20.56 8.38
N GLY A 716 -13.99 -20.17 8.66
CA GLY A 716 -14.80 -20.76 9.69
C GLY A 716 -15.60 -21.96 9.20
N TYR A 717 -15.76 -22.95 10.08
CA TYR A 717 -16.64 -24.10 9.87
C TYR A 717 -17.26 -24.55 11.20
N ALA A 718 -18.28 -25.38 11.11
CA ALA A 718 -18.98 -25.95 12.27
C ALA A 718 -18.89 -27.48 12.27
N GLU A 719 -18.91 -28.09 13.46
CA GLU A 719 -19.05 -29.53 13.69
C GLU A 719 -20.01 -29.76 14.84
N GLU A 720 -20.69 -30.91 14.85
CA GLU A 720 -21.47 -31.35 16.00
C GLU A 720 -20.67 -32.38 16.79
N LYS A 721 -20.49 -32.11 18.08
CA LYS A 721 -19.86 -33.04 19.02
C LYS A 721 -20.73 -33.19 20.25
N GLY A 722 -21.17 -34.45 20.53
CA GLY A 722 -22.04 -34.71 21.67
C GLY A 722 -23.38 -33.93 21.64
N GLY A 723 -23.94 -33.68 20.46
CA GLY A 723 -25.17 -32.90 20.28
C GLY A 723 -25.02 -31.37 20.48
N LYS A 724 -23.79 -30.88 20.60
CA LYS A 724 -23.50 -29.45 20.68
C LYS A 724 -22.77 -28.98 19.42
N LEU A 725 -23.16 -27.83 18.91
CA LEU A 725 -22.50 -27.15 17.80
C LEU A 725 -21.18 -26.55 18.30
N GLU A 726 -20.06 -27.02 17.76
CA GLU A 726 -18.73 -26.44 17.95
C GLU A 726 -18.33 -25.64 16.70
N ARG A 727 -17.90 -24.38 16.90
CA ARG A 727 -17.38 -23.52 15.82
C ARG A 727 -15.86 -23.60 15.81
N LYS A 728 -15.34 -24.00 14.68
CA LYS A 728 -13.90 -24.14 14.42
C LYS A 728 -13.47 -23.22 13.30
N ALA A 729 -12.17 -23.12 13.07
CA ALA A 729 -11.62 -22.38 11.95
C ALA A 729 -10.27 -22.97 11.54
N TRP A 730 -10.01 -22.97 10.25
CA TRP A 730 -8.65 -22.98 9.73
C TRP A 730 -8.11 -21.56 9.80
N THR A 731 -6.88 -21.42 10.25
CA THR A 731 -6.22 -20.12 10.38
C THR A 731 -4.79 -20.22 9.86
N GLY A 732 -4.38 -19.23 9.05
CA GLY A 732 -3.00 -19.06 8.63
C GLY A 732 -2.46 -17.73 9.14
N TYR A 733 -1.35 -17.76 9.87
CA TYR A 733 -0.72 -16.59 10.48
C TYR A 733 0.52 -16.16 9.70
N PHE A 734 0.85 -14.85 9.74
CA PHE A 734 2.08 -14.30 9.18
C PHE A 734 3.03 -13.90 10.32
N PRO A 735 3.96 -14.79 10.70
CA PRO A 735 4.86 -14.58 11.83
C PRO A 735 5.91 -13.53 11.51
N ALA A 736 6.15 -12.63 12.45
CA ALA A 736 7.21 -11.64 12.37
C ALA A 736 8.55 -12.20 12.84
N ALA A 737 9.65 -11.66 12.30
CA ALA A 737 11.00 -12.02 12.69
C ALA A 737 11.30 -11.65 14.14
N PRO A 738 12.09 -12.46 14.87
CA PRO A 738 12.66 -12.12 16.16
C PRO A 738 13.61 -10.91 16.05
N LEU A 739 14.37 -10.60 17.08
CA LEU A 739 15.35 -9.51 17.05
C LEU A 739 16.26 -9.62 15.82
N HIS A 740 16.35 -8.54 15.05
CA HIS A 740 17.15 -8.46 13.83
C HIS A 740 17.68 -7.04 13.61
N PHE A 741 18.62 -6.87 12.68
CA PHE A 741 19.28 -5.58 12.48
C PHE A 741 19.52 -5.25 11.00
N VAL A 742 19.75 -3.96 10.75
CA VAL A 742 20.23 -3.41 9.48
C VAL A 742 21.35 -2.42 9.75
N VAL A 743 22.43 -2.49 8.98
CA VAL A 743 23.48 -1.47 8.93
C VAL A 743 23.51 -0.87 7.53
N GLY A 744 23.80 0.43 7.45
CA GLY A 744 23.83 1.14 6.19
C GLY A 744 24.91 2.22 6.13
N ALA A 745 25.38 2.47 4.91
CA ALA A 745 26.29 3.57 4.61
C ALA A 745 25.81 4.28 3.34
N THR A 746 25.83 5.62 3.38
CA THR A 746 25.51 6.48 2.22
C THR A 746 26.60 7.53 2.07
N LEU A 747 27.31 7.51 0.95
CA LEU A 747 28.25 8.55 0.53
C LEU A 747 27.50 9.52 -0.40
N THR A 748 27.51 10.80 -0.07
CA THR A 748 26.96 11.88 -0.93
C THR A 748 28.11 12.78 -1.39
N PHE A 749 28.12 13.14 -2.68
CA PHE A 749 29.18 13.94 -3.32
C PHE A 749 28.62 14.91 -4.34
#